data_b8dcb8e0c841b0db49a3813e97b8e18f
#
_entry.id   b8dcb8e0c841b0db49a3813e97b8e18f
#
_cell.length_a   1.000
_cell.length_b   1.000
_cell.length_c   1.000
_cell.angle_alpha   90.00
_cell.angle_beta   90.00
_cell.angle_gamma   90.00
#
_symmetry.space_group_name_H-M   'P 1'
#
loop_
_entity.id
_entity.type
_entity.pdbx_description
1 polymer ?
#
loop_
_entity_poly.entity_id
_entity_poly.type
_entity_poly.pdbx_seq_one_letter_code
_entity_poly.pdbx_strand_id
1 'polypeptide(L)'
;MIIILVIFLCLIVYIYLSGAKSVQLNEVGAMSISASASLNNIFQCSLCSPVRSFHTQRGLNIHTGKIHKPDRSQNSSFLPHQHYNNSVTSVQYPLWRLLSDLKRSTPTVKRIPRGARITVAQTLAKVINRVITENSVQAWEHLLTFPYRVLHVNKDSSSISLTSKLKNNCSSSAQNSLLVSVPHRYPARAASEGVNYRLVESKLGDGDVRGAARLLFSNDVLASDTPETLSLLKSKHPLPAATIQLPDPPQATDTVLQVTAEEVTRAVGSFPSGSAGGLDSLTPQHLKDLLGSNCGATGELLLKELTALINLMLSGRVNGEIVDILYGANLCALAKTDGGIRPIAVGCTYRRLAAKVCCAQKRDSVGGYFKPKQLGFGSAGGCEAAVHALRSFIHNRGGEVLLKVDIKNAFNCVDRGALLTQIKNKIPDIFGFMWQCYSEPSKLTYKNNLIYSSVGCQQGDPLGPAIFSLAIHPIIEKLESKFNVWYLDDGTLGGDADTVLKDLEYLQREFYTIGLDLNFSKCELCILNDSMPPNRTIQKFENLVPGIKIIGKDSLRLLGSPVLDESVPSFLDEKIQNFSEVSDRLLKINTHVAFFILRFCLFVPKFTYYLRCCPFWKHKVYLQKMDNIVRDTLTAILNTPLDDRSWAQASLPIRMGGLGIRKISSVSLPAFLSSAHACDNLVREILGQSNCFSGIACLTEGKDAWTQACPSNSLPTILSSQRQWDEPLCELVRENLLNTAANSTERARLLAVCVWESGLWLQALPSSNIGTLLDSTSFRLAACLRLGTMCFVPHRCRCGEHVDPLGHHGLSCLRSAGRFSRHSSLNDIIRRALNTANVSAVLEPCGLSRSDGKRPDGMTLIPWKMGRPLVWDATCVDTLAPSHLSESSGKAGAAAASAESLKRRKYSSLDRGYMFEPFGVETLGPWGPSAHHLFNDISRRLVESTGDQRAGTYLAQHISITIQRGNAASLLGTLPGDSDAPTYLL
;
A
#
# COMPACT_ATOMS: atom_id res chain seq x y z
N MET A 1 -12.42 6.72 -3.28
CA MET A 1 -11.32 5.92 -2.68
C MET A 1 -10.93 4.71 -3.52
N ILE A 2 -11.87 4.01 -4.15
CA ILE A 2 -11.61 2.88 -5.07
C ILE A 2 -10.99 3.36 -6.40
N ILE A 3 -11.38 4.51 -6.92
CA ILE A 3 -10.89 5.09 -8.19
C ILE A 3 -9.41 5.51 -8.11
N ILE A 4 -8.94 5.98 -6.97
CA ILE A 4 -7.51 6.29 -6.73
C ILE A 4 -6.66 5.00 -6.62
N LEU A 5 -7.26 3.91 -6.18
CA LEU A 5 -6.61 2.59 -6.10
C LEU A 5 -6.36 2.01 -7.51
N VAL A 6 -7.28 2.22 -8.45
CA VAL A 6 -7.21 1.72 -9.83
C VAL A 6 -6.15 2.48 -10.65
N ILE A 7 -6.08 3.80 -10.53
CA ILE A 7 -5.08 4.62 -11.26
C ILE A 7 -3.65 4.29 -10.81
N PHE A 8 -3.46 3.97 -9.53
CA PHE A 8 -2.14 3.55 -9.02
C PHE A 8 -1.82 2.08 -9.27
N LEU A 9 -2.83 1.21 -9.40
CA LEU A 9 -2.65 -0.17 -9.87
C LEU A 9 -2.24 -0.20 -11.34
N CYS A 10 -2.81 0.65 -12.19
CA CYS A 10 -2.42 0.78 -13.59
C CYS A 10 -0.96 1.25 -13.75
N LEU A 11 -0.47 2.18 -12.93
CA LEU A 11 0.94 2.58 -12.93
C LEU A 11 1.89 1.47 -12.44
N ILE A 12 1.43 0.60 -11.55
CA ILE A 12 2.19 -0.57 -11.07
C ILE A 12 2.16 -1.71 -12.10
N VAL A 13 1.05 -1.90 -12.78
CA VAL A 13 0.89 -2.88 -13.88
C VAL A 13 1.78 -2.50 -15.06
N TYR A 14 1.86 -1.22 -15.41
CA TYR A 14 2.77 -0.71 -16.44
C TYR A 14 4.26 -0.99 -16.11
N ILE A 15 4.66 -0.90 -14.85
CA ILE A 15 6.02 -1.23 -14.40
C ILE A 15 6.32 -2.74 -14.49
N TYR A 16 5.28 -3.60 -14.48
CA TYR A 16 5.45 -5.06 -14.40
C TYR A 16 5.46 -5.79 -15.76
N LEU A 17 4.98 -5.16 -16.82
CA LEU A 17 4.58 -5.92 -18.03
C LEU A 17 5.54 -5.82 -19.22
N SER A 18 6.63 -5.08 -19.13
CA SER A 18 7.62 -5.00 -20.20
C SER A 18 8.83 -5.94 -19.96
N GLY A 19 8.63 -7.24 -20.02
CA GLY A 19 9.76 -8.14 -20.16
C GLY A 19 9.76 -9.44 -19.37
N ALA A 20 9.23 -10.49 -19.95
CA ALA A 20 9.61 -11.86 -19.63
C ALA A 20 9.89 -12.63 -20.93
N LYS A 21 11.12 -13.00 -21.16
CA LYS A 21 11.48 -14.10 -22.07
C LYS A 21 12.36 -15.11 -21.36
N SER A 22 11.98 -16.36 -21.53
CA SER A 22 12.55 -17.60 -21.02
C SER A 22 14.01 -17.82 -21.42
N VAL A 23 14.81 -18.31 -20.47
CA VAL A 23 16.08 -19.01 -20.75
C VAL A 23 15.98 -20.40 -20.10
N GLN A 24 16.31 -21.40 -20.90
CA GLN A 24 16.34 -22.83 -20.51
C GLN A 24 17.44 -23.10 -19.47
N LEU A 25 17.11 -23.94 -18.49
CA LEU A 25 18.02 -24.52 -17.52
C LEU A 25 18.62 -25.81 -18.07
N ASN A 26 19.93 -25.91 -18.05
CA ASN A 26 20.67 -27.18 -18.13
C ASN A 26 20.99 -27.68 -16.72
N GLU A 27 20.82 -28.99 -16.55
CA GLU A 27 21.10 -29.79 -15.37
C GLU A 27 22.56 -29.78 -14.95
N VAL A 28 22.86 -29.76 -13.67
CA VAL A 28 24.03 -30.48 -13.08
C VAL A 28 23.79 -30.79 -11.58
N GLY A 29 23.83 -32.07 -11.28
CA GLY A 29 24.58 -32.66 -10.18
C GLY A 29 24.07 -32.53 -8.74
N ALA A 30 23.47 -33.62 -8.27
CA ALA A 30 23.29 -33.91 -6.86
C ALA A 30 24.62 -34.19 -6.16
N MET A 31 24.85 -33.61 -4.99
CA MET A 31 25.84 -34.11 -4.02
C MET A 31 25.24 -34.10 -2.62
N SER A 32 25.20 -35.27 -2.05
CA SER A 32 24.84 -35.56 -0.66
C SER A 32 25.93 -35.11 0.30
N ILE A 33 25.56 -34.45 1.39
CA ILE A 33 26.44 -34.27 2.55
C ILE A 33 25.72 -34.69 3.82
N SER A 34 26.40 -35.66 4.49
CA SER A 34 26.04 -36.30 5.73
C SER A 34 25.99 -35.34 6.95
N ALA A 35 25.08 -35.67 7.85
CA ALA A 35 24.98 -35.03 9.17
C ALA A 35 26.21 -35.38 10.02
N SER A 36 26.84 -34.34 10.59
CA SER A 36 27.78 -34.47 11.69
C SER A 36 27.31 -33.64 12.91
N ALA A 37 27.42 -34.29 14.07
CA ALA A 37 26.95 -33.86 15.36
C ALA A 37 27.45 -32.48 15.78
N SER A 38 26.57 -31.68 16.41
CA SER A 38 26.88 -30.39 17.02
C SER A 38 27.62 -30.58 18.36
N LEU A 39 28.88 -30.19 18.42
CA LEU A 39 29.59 -29.92 19.67
C LEU A 39 29.03 -28.65 20.32
N ASN A 40 28.54 -28.74 21.57
CA ASN A 40 28.12 -27.59 22.37
C ASN A 40 29.34 -26.70 22.66
N ASN A 41 29.49 -25.61 21.92
CA ASN A 41 30.50 -24.60 22.20
C ASN A 41 30.08 -23.76 23.43
N ILE A 42 30.78 -23.96 24.57
CA ILE A 42 30.63 -23.14 25.76
C ILE A 42 31.62 -21.96 25.62
N PHE A 43 31.12 -20.74 25.67
CA PHE A 43 31.91 -19.51 25.61
C PHE A 43 32.26 -19.04 27.03
N GLN A 44 33.53 -18.79 27.31
CA GLN A 44 34.00 -18.43 28.63
C GLN A 44 34.55 -16.99 28.68
N CYS A 45 34.29 -16.29 29.80
CA CYS A 45 34.85 -14.97 30.02
C CYS A 45 36.17 -15.12 30.78
N SER A 46 37.29 -14.88 30.13
CA SER A 46 38.62 -14.90 30.69
C SER A 46 38.93 -13.77 31.69
N LEU A 47 38.08 -12.75 31.75
CA LEU A 47 38.23 -11.57 32.62
C LEU A 47 37.55 -11.71 33.99
N CYS A 48 36.84 -12.81 34.24
CA CYS A 48 36.23 -13.10 35.53
C CYS A 48 37.05 -14.07 36.37
N SER A 49 37.08 -13.79 37.70
CA SER A 49 37.61 -14.76 38.65
C SER A 49 36.55 -14.97 39.76
N PRO A 50 35.90 -16.15 39.86
CA PRO A 50 36.07 -17.34 39.00
C PRO A 50 35.51 -17.17 37.60
N VAL A 51 36.03 -17.94 36.62
CA VAL A 51 35.66 -17.90 35.20
C VAL A 51 34.14 -18.19 35.01
N ARG A 52 33.46 -17.32 34.33
CA ARG A 52 32.02 -17.47 33.98
C ARG A 52 31.86 -18.02 32.58
N SER A 53 30.98 -19.01 32.42
CA SER A 53 30.70 -19.68 31.17
C SER A 53 29.31 -19.27 30.62
N PHE A 54 29.19 -19.20 29.29
CA PHE A 54 27.97 -18.79 28.58
C PHE A 54 27.67 -19.76 27.44
N HIS A 55 26.42 -20.10 27.24
CA HIS A 55 25.97 -21.00 26.15
C HIS A 55 25.93 -20.32 24.77
N THR A 56 26.14 -19.02 24.68
CA THR A 56 26.15 -18.28 23.41
C THR A 56 27.22 -17.18 23.44
N GLN A 57 27.84 -16.92 22.27
CA GLN A 57 28.77 -15.79 22.08
C GLN A 57 28.12 -14.43 22.41
N ARG A 58 26.80 -14.30 22.16
CA ARG A 58 26.02 -13.09 22.47
C ARG A 58 25.92 -12.87 23.99
N GLY A 59 25.76 -13.95 24.77
CA GLY A 59 25.74 -13.88 26.24
C GLY A 59 27.08 -13.42 26.79
N LEU A 60 28.17 -13.94 26.26
CA LEU A 60 29.52 -13.52 26.58
C LEU A 60 29.78 -12.05 26.25
N ASN A 61 29.40 -11.61 25.08
CA ASN A 61 29.58 -10.21 24.63
C ASN A 61 28.74 -9.22 25.46
N ILE A 62 27.52 -9.58 25.86
CA ILE A 62 26.70 -8.76 26.78
C ILE A 62 27.33 -8.67 28.18
N HIS A 63 27.84 -9.78 28.70
CA HIS A 63 28.51 -9.81 29.97
C HIS A 63 29.79 -8.96 29.97
N THR A 64 30.68 -9.15 28.96
CA THR A 64 31.91 -8.37 28.81
C THR A 64 31.63 -6.87 28.65
N GLY A 65 30.61 -6.49 27.88
CA GLY A 65 30.22 -5.09 27.68
C GLY A 65 29.60 -4.43 28.93
N LYS A 66 28.98 -5.21 29.84
CA LYS A 66 28.35 -4.67 31.06
C LYS A 66 29.27 -4.68 32.28
N ILE A 67 30.09 -5.73 32.46
CA ILE A 67 30.85 -5.97 33.66
C ILE A 67 32.32 -5.56 33.51
N HIS A 68 32.89 -5.77 32.33
CA HIS A 68 34.32 -5.46 32.04
C HIS A 68 34.40 -4.28 31.03
N LYS A 69 33.82 -3.11 31.38
CA LYS A 69 34.03 -1.89 30.58
C LYS A 69 35.52 -1.50 30.68
N PRO A 70 36.21 -1.33 29.54
CA PRO A 70 37.54 -0.71 29.54
C PRO A 70 37.42 0.73 30.05
N ASP A 71 38.18 1.06 31.08
CA ASP A 71 38.36 2.43 31.56
C ASP A 71 38.98 3.27 30.45
N ARG A 72 38.21 4.24 29.90
CA ARG A 72 38.65 5.18 28.87
C ARG A 72 39.36 6.40 29.47
N SER A 73 40.29 6.14 30.36
CA SER A 73 41.15 7.20 30.87
C SER A 73 42.64 6.79 30.80
N GLN A 74 43.13 6.56 29.62
CA GLN A 74 44.60 6.64 29.32
C GLN A 74 44.81 6.15 27.89
N ASN A 75 44.83 7.08 26.97
CA ASN A 75 45.66 7.21 25.78
C ASN A 75 45.09 8.31 24.88
N SER A 76 45.34 9.54 25.27
CA SER A 76 45.29 10.71 24.38
C SER A 76 46.72 11.05 23.99
N SER A 77 47.22 10.46 22.93
CA SER A 77 48.37 11.01 22.19
C SER A 77 47.83 12.08 21.26
N PHE A 78 48.18 13.32 21.58
CA PHE A 78 47.91 14.52 20.84
C PHE A 78 48.43 14.41 19.39
N LEU A 79 47.55 14.65 18.42
CA LEU A 79 47.89 15.25 17.15
C LEU A 79 47.30 16.67 17.14
N PRO A 80 48.05 17.68 16.70
CA PRO A 80 47.71 19.10 16.89
C PRO A 80 46.52 19.49 16.03
N HIS A 81 45.53 20.13 16.67
CA HIS A 81 44.54 20.92 15.98
C HIS A 81 45.22 22.03 15.17
N GLN A 82 45.28 21.91 13.87
CA GLN A 82 45.54 23.07 13.01
C GLN A 82 44.31 23.99 13.04
N HIS A 83 44.43 25.07 13.78
CA HIS A 83 43.61 26.26 13.61
C HIS A 83 43.94 26.86 12.24
N TYR A 84 43.09 26.63 11.25
CA TYR A 84 43.08 27.45 10.05
C TYR A 84 42.45 28.80 10.35
N ASN A 85 43.30 29.79 10.57
CA ASN A 85 42.94 31.19 10.58
C ASN A 85 42.51 31.61 9.17
N ASN A 86 41.42 32.30 9.12
CA ASN A 86 40.78 32.93 7.97
C ASN A 86 41.70 33.74 7.11
N SER A 87 41.76 33.41 5.83
CA SER A 87 41.75 34.31 4.65
C SER A 87 41.83 33.47 3.38
N VAL A 88 40.79 32.71 3.09
CA VAL A 88 40.57 32.13 1.77
C VAL A 88 39.18 32.54 1.33
N THR A 89 39.10 33.23 0.20
CA THR A 89 37.89 33.49 -0.56
C THR A 89 36.94 32.27 -0.47
N SER A 90 35.78 32.47 0.14
CA SER A 90 34.79 31.41 0.35
C SER A 90 34.36 30.87 -1.02
N VAL A 91 34.92 29.78 -1.44
CA VAL A 91 34.29 28.94 -2.49
C VAL A 91 32.99 28.47 -1.88
N GLN A 92 31.89 29.12 -2.26
CA GLN A 92 30.56 28.84 -1.77
C GLN A 92 30.21 27.39 -2.14
N TYR A 93 30.09 26.51 -1.14
CA TYR A 93 29.85 25.09 -1.33
C TYR A 93 28.49 24.93 -2.01
N PRO A 94 28.39 24.34 -3.23
CA PRO A 94 27.12 24.33 -3.98
C PRO A 94 26.01 23.64 -3.20
N LEU A 95 24.83 24.27 -3.08
CA LEU A 95 23.69 23.75 -2.29
C LEU A 95 23.29 22.31 -2.66
N TRP A 96 23.29 21.94 -3.96
CA TRP A 96 23.00 20.56 -4.37
C TRP A 96 23.97 19.54 -3.77
N ARG A 97 25.24 19.91 -3.64
CA ARG A 97 26.26 19.04 -3.05
C ARG A 97 26.09 18.94 -1.55
N LEU A 98 25.82 20.04 -0.88
CA LEU A 98 25.47 20.08 0.54
C LEU A 98 24.30 19.16 0.85
N LEU A 99 23.19 19.25 0.12
CA LEU A 99 22.00 18.41 0.31
C LEU A 99 22.31 16.93 0.01
N SER A 100 23.12 16.64 -1.01
CA SER A 100 23.52 15.27 -1.34
C SER A 100 24.38 14.64 -0.24
N ASP A 101 25.31 15.40 0.33
CA ASP A 101 26.17 14.95 1.42
C ASP A 101 25.38 14.78 2.71
N LEU A 102 24.49 15.71 3.06
CA LEU A 102 23.56 15.59 4.20
C LEU A 102 22.64 14.36 4.07
N LYS A 103 22.12 14.12 2.89
CA LYS A 103 21.24 12.94 2.65
C LYS A 103 21.95 11.61 2.93
N ARG A 104 23.25 11.53 2.74
CA ARG A 104 24.05 10.32 2.98
C ARG A 104 24.56 10.20 4.42
N SER A 105 24.90 11.34 5.03
CA SER A 105 25.51 11.37 6.37
C SER A 105 24.50 11.52 7.51
N THR A 106 23.33 12.12 7.25
CA THR A 106 22.37 12.55 8.29
C THR A 106 21.02 11.86 8.15
N PRO A 107 20.81 10.71 8.79
CA PRO A 107 19.52 10.02 8.77
C PRO A 107 18.45 10.84 9.50
N THR A 108 17.25 10.89 8.94
CA THR A 108 16.08 11.57 9.52
C THR A 108 15.07 10.57 10.08
N VAL A 109 14.23 11.00 11.03
CA VAL A 109 13.16 10.18 11.59
C VAL A 109 12.17 9.76 10.50
N LYS A 110 11.63 8.54 10.57
CA LYS A 110 10.57 8.10 9.65
C LYS A 110 9.21 8.73 10.01
N ARG A 111 8.95 8.93 11.30
CA ARG A 111 7.72 9.53 11.87
C ARG A 111 8.07 10.46 13.01
N ILE A 112 7.35 11.57 13.12
CA ILE A 112 7.54 12.56 14.20
C ILE A 112 6.72 12.08 15.42
N PRO A 113 7.35 11.86 16.60
CA PRO A 113 6.65 11.50 17.83
C PRO A 113 5.59 12.53 18.20
N ARG A 114 4.43 12.09 18.69
CA ARG A 114 3.29 12.98 19.04
C ARG A 114 3.69 14.18 19.89
N GLY A 115 4.51 13.94 20.93
CA GLY A 115 4.95 14.99 21.85
C GLY A 115 5.85 16.07 21.25
N ALA A 116 6.41 15.86 20.04
CA ALA A 116 7.25 16.87 19.36
C ALA A 116 6.51 17.60 18.21
N ARG A 117 5.36 17.12 17.77
CA ARG A 117 4.69 17.61 16.54
C ARG A 117 4.34 19.08 16.58
N ILE A 118 3.78 19.58 17.67
CA ILE A 118 3.41 21.01 17.83
C ILE A 118 4.66 21.88 17.65
N THR A 119 5.75 21.61 18.38
CA THR A 119 6.99 22.40 18.31
C THR A 119 7.61 22.36 16.92
N VAL A 120 7.66 21.18 16.28
CA VAL A 120 8.20 21.01 14.92
C VAL A 120 7.30 21.72 13.89
N ALA A 121 5.97 21.63 14.01
CA ALA A 121 5.03 22.32 13.11
C ALA A 121 5.19 23.83 13.20
N GLN A 122 5.28 24.37 14.41
CA GLN A 122 5.50 25.80 14.64
C GLN A 122 6.82 26.29 14.03
N THR A 123 7.89 25.51 14.18
CA THR A 123 9.21 25.84 13.62
C THR A 123 9.17 25.80 12.09
N LEU A 124 8.55 24.76 11.49
CA LEU A 124 8.42 24.65 10.04
C LEU A 124 7.56 25.80 9.47
N ALA A 125 6.45 26.14 10.12
CA ALA A 125 5.61 27.27 9.71
C ALA A 125 6.40 28.59 9.64
N LYS A 126 7.25 28.87 10.65
CA LYS A 126 8.13 30.05 10.65
C LYS A 126 9.13 30.04 9.50
N VAL A 127 9.73 28.89 9.21
CA VAL A 127 10.70 28.74 8.11
C VAL A 127 10.01 28.94 6.76
N ILE A 128 8.80 28.38 6.57
CA ILE A 128 8.03 28.58 5.33
C ILE A 128 7.60 30.04 5.19
N ASN A 129 7.08 30.66 6.26
CA ASN A 129 6.70 32.09 6.23
C ASN A 129 7.87 32.98 5.81
N ARG A 130 9.10 32.72 6.32
CA ARG A 130 10.30 33.39 5.89
C ARG A 130 10.57 33.26 4.38
N VAL A 131 10.38 32.08 3.81
CA VAL A 131 10.50 31.89 2.36
C VAL A 131 9.48 32.71 1.59
N ILE A 132 8.24 32.79 2.06
CA ILE A 132 7.16 33.53 1.40
C ILE A 132 7.46 35.04 1.45
N THR A 133 7.95 35.53 2.56
CA THR A 133 8.20 36.98 2.76
C THR A 133 9.48 37.47 2.10
N GLU A 134 10.56 36.69 2.16
CA GLU A 134 11.87 37.11 1.67
C GLU A 134 12.16 36.58 0.25
N ASN A 135 11.71 35.39 -0.09
CA ASN A 135 12.05 34.66 -1.31
C ASN A 135 13.56 34.64 -1.65
N SER A 136 14.42 34.73 -0.61
CA SER A 136 15.86 34.77 -0.71
C SER A 136 16.46 33.36 -0.79
N VAL A 137 17.66 33.21 -1.40
CA VAL A 137 18.42 31.95 -1.47
C VAL A 137 18.61 31.36 -0.07
N GLN A 138 18.94 32.20 0.92
CA GLN A 138 19.17 31.79 2.31
C GLN A 138 17.89 31.25 2.97
N ALA A 139 16.72 31.85 2.70
CA ALA A 139 15.44 31.37 3.22
C ALA A 139 15.10 29.99 2.64
N TRP A 140 15.30 29.80 1.33
CA TRP A 140 15.11 28.51 0.67
C TRP A 140 16.12 27.45 1.11
N GLU A 141 17.39 27.80 1.27
CA GLU A 141 18.41 26.89 1.81
C GLU A 141 18.01 26.39 3.21
N HIS A 142 17.53 27.32 4.06
CA HIS A 142 17.05 26.94 5.40
C HIS A 142 15.84 26.00 5.34
N LEU A 143 14.92 26.20 4.41
CA LEU A 143 13.77 25.31 4.21
C LEU A 143 14.21 23.93 3.70
N LEU A 144 15.08 23.87 2.70
CA LEU A 144 15.53 22.61 2.11
C LEU A 144 16.44 21.81 3.07
N THR A 145 17.18 22.47 3.96
CA THR A 145 18.00 21.82 4.99
C THR A 145 17.23 21.55 6.30
N PHE A 146 15.98 22.03 6.44
CA PHE A 146 15.17 21.87 7.66
C PHE A 146 15.11 20.42 8.19
N PRO A 147 14.86 19.38 7.39
CA PRO A 147 14.81 18.02 7.90
C PRO A 147 16.14 17.55 8.50
N TYR A 148 17.25 17.98 7.96
CA TYR A 148 18.58 17.65 8.48
C TYR A 148 18.94 18.43 9.75
N ARG A 149 18.39 19.64 9.93
CA ARG A 149 18.56 20.47 11.14
C ARG A 149 17.67 20.00 12.29
N VAL A 150 16.42 19.67 11.98
CA VAL A 150 15.40 19.42 13.02
C VAL A 150 15.06 17.94 13.18
N LEU A 151 14.95 17.18 12.09
CA LEU A 151 14.47 15.81 12.11
C LEU A 151 15.59 14.75 12.13
N HIS A 152 16.85 15.12 12.30
CA HIS A 152 17.96 14.17 12.30
C HIS A 152 17.98 13.29 13.54
N VAL A 153 18.54 12.08 13.38
CA VAL A 153 18.72 11.08 14.45
C VAL A 153 20.20 10.75 14.56
N ASN A 154 20.84 11.16 15.65
CA ASN A 154 22.17 10.67 15.99
C ASN A 154 22.07 9.34 16.73
N LYS A 155 22.88 8.35 16.32
CA LYS A 155 22.95 7.02 16.96
C LYS A 155 23.67 7.02 18.32
N ASP A 156 24.14 8.17 18.76
CA ASP A 156 24.84 8.28 20.02
C ASP A 156 23.94 7.98 21.21
N SER A 157 24.49 7.22 22.13
CA SER A 157 23.87 6.58 23.30
C SER A 157 23.40 7.58 24.38
N SER A 158 22.87 8.76 24.01
CA SER A 158 22.33 9.67 24.99
C SER A 158 21.00 9.15 25.54
N SER A 159 20.83 9.22 26.86
CA SER A 159 19.61 8.85 27.63
C SER A 159 18.37 9.71 27.29
N ILE A 160 18.50 10.68 26.39
CA ILE A 160 17.46 11.65 26.02
C ILE A 160 16.47 11.04 25.03
N SER A 161 15.16 11.15 25.32
CA SER A 161 14.09 10.64 24.46
C SER A 161 14.12 11.31 23.07
N LEU A 162 13.67 10.58 22.05
CA LEU A 162 13.56 11.14 20.68
C LEU A 162 12.70 12.41 20.65
N THR A 163 11.60 12.45 21.42
CA THR A 163 10.73 13.62 21.54
C THR A 163 11.51 14.85 22.05
N SER A 164 12.30 14.68 23.12
CA SER A 164 13.10 15.76 23.68
C SER A 164 14.20 16.21 22.73
N LYS A 165 14.86 15.28 22.02
CA LYS A 165 15.87 15.61 21.00
C LYS A 165 15.29 16.51 19.91
N LEU A 166 14.13 16.13 19.34
CA LEU A 166 13.49 16.93 18.28
C LEU A 166 13.04 18.31 18.77
N LYS A 167 12.55 18.43 20.02
CA LYS A 167 12.21 19.73 20.62
C LYS A 167 13.46 20.62 20.81
N ASN A 168 14.56 20.04 21.28
CA ASN A 168 15.83 20.76 21.42
C ASN A 168 16.38 21.23 20.07
N ASN A 169 16.27 20.40 19.01
CA ASN A 169 16.68 20.80 17.66
C ASN A 169 15.84 21.96 17.08
N CYS A 170 14.66 22.22 17.62
CA CYS A 170 13.83 23.37 17.23
C CYS A 170 14.27 24.68 17.89
N SER A 171 15.20 24.67 18.85
CA SER A 171 15.70 25.89 19.51
C SER A 171 16.58 26.73 18.57
N SER A 172 16.58 28.05 18.75
CA SER A 172 17.27 28.99 17.87
C SER A 172 18.78 28.77 17.77
N SER A 173 19.42 28.34 18.86
CA SER A 173 20.85 28.01 18.91
C SER A 173 21.22 26.76 18.10
N ALA A 174 20.33 25.77 18.02
CA ALA A 174 20.56 24.55 17.27
C ALA A 174 20.32 24.71 15.76
N GLN A 175 19.48 25.68 15.36
CA GLN A 175 19.16 25.89 13.94
C GLN A 175 20.32 26.52 13.13
N ASN A 176 21.27 27.19 13.79
CA ASN A 176 22.39 27.87 13.13
C ASN A 176 23.61 26.98 12.88
N SER A 177 23.64 25.74 13.43
CA SER A 177 24.76 24.82 13.25
C SER A 177 24.40 23.66 12.32
N LEU A 178 24.90 23.68 11.10
CA LEU A 178 24.96 22.50 10.23
C LEU A 178 26.25 21.75 10.52
N LEU A 179 26.18 20.69 11.32
CA LEU A 179 27.30 19.77 11.49
C LEU A 179 27.36 18.87 10.24
N VAL A 180 28.13 19.25 9.24
CA VAL A 180 28.57 18.36 8.18
C VAL A 180 29.62 17.43 8.79
N SER A 181 29.19 16.35 9.44
CA SER A 181 30.12 15.30 9.82
C SER A 181 30.61 14.62 8.54
N VAL A 182 31.94 14.43 8.42
CA VAL A 182 32.54 13.64 7.34
C VAL A 182 31.81 12.30 7.29
N PRO A 183 31.35 11.85 6.13
CA PRO A 183 30.58 10.62 6.02
C PRO A 183 31.42 9.45 6.54
N HIS A 184 31.08 8.89 7.70
CA HIS A 184 31.55 7.58 8.05
C HIS A 184 31.05 6.62 6.97
N ARG A 185 31.96 6.05 6.19
CA ARG A 185 31.66 4.97 5.26
C ARG A 185 31.08 3.82 6.09
N TYR A 186 29.75 3.78 6.20
CA TYR A 186 29.12 2.52 6.56
C TYR A 186 29.45 1.55 5.43
N PRO A 187 30.07 0.37 5.70
CA PRO A 187 30.24 -0.63 4.68
C PRO A 187 28.87 -0.87 4.07
N ALA A 188 28.78 -0.77 2.76
CA ALA A 188 27.59 -1.16 2.02
C ALA A 188 27.27 -2.57 2.51
N ARG A 189 26.12 -2.77 3.16
CA ARG A 189 25.66 -4.13 3.45
C ARG A 189 25.66 -4.82 2.10
N ALA A 190 26.47 -5.86 1.97
CA ALA A 190 26.47 -6.73 0.81
C ALA A 190 25.01 -7.04 0.52
N ALA A 191 24.56 -6.81 -0.72
CA ALA A 191 23.23 -7.15 -1.16
C ALA A 191 23.07 -8.64 -0.89
N SER A 192 22.29 -8.99 0.15
CA SER A 192 21.98 -10.39 0.39
C SER A 192 21.16 -10.84 -0.81
N GLU A 193 21.67 -11.81 -1.56
CA GLU A 193 20.89 -12.48 -2.59
C GLU A 193 19.63 -13.02 -1.94
N GLY A 194 18.45 -12.50 -2.36
CA GLY A 194 17.15 -12.96 -1.90
C GLY A 194 16.31 -11.91 -1.15
N VAL A 195 15.07 -12.30 -0.87
CA VAL A 195 14.08 -11.43 -0.21
C VAL A 195 14.44 -11.20 1.26
N ASN A 196 14.51 -9.94 1.68
CA ASN A 196 14.69 -9.59 3.08
C ASN A 196 13.36 -9.63 3.84
N TYR A 197 12.99 -10.79 4.35
CA TYR A 197 11.71 -11.04 5.05
C TYR A 197 11.50 -10.14 6.28
N ARG A 198 12.54 -9.86 7.07
CA ARG A 198 12.47 -8.94 8.23
C ARG A 198 12.12 -7.51 7.80
N LEU A 199 12.60 -7.08 6.63
CA LEU A 199 12.27 -5.77 6.09
C LEU A 199 10.82 -5.72 5.59
N VAL A 200 10.29 -6.82 5.04
CA VAL A 200 8.86 -6.95 4.67
C VAL A 200 7.97 -6.74 5.90
N GLU A 201 8.25 -7.46 6.99
CA GLU A 201 7.49 -7.34 8.25
C GLU A 201 7.61 -5.94 8.88
N SER A 202 8.81 -5.35 8.88
CA SER A 202 9.03 -3.99 9.37
C SER A 202 8.25 -2.95 8.58
N LYS A 203 8.25 -3.03 7.24
CA LYS A 203 7.49 -2.12 6.38
C LYS A 203 5.99 -2.23 6.63
N LEU A 204 5.49 -3.45 6.77
CA LEU A 204 4.08 -3.66 7.08
C LEU A 204 3.73 -3.10 8.45
N GLY A 205 4.55 -3.35 9.48
CA GLY A 205 4.39 -2.77 10.81
C GLY A 205 4.37 -1.24 10.85
N ASP A 206 5.10 -0.60 9.95
CA ASP A 206 5.11 0.86 9.73
C ASP A 206 3.89 1.36 8.91
N GLY A 207 3.04 0.45 8.40
CA GLY A 207 1.89 0.75 7.53
C GLY A 207 2.24 0.95 6.06
N ASP A 208 3.47 0.64 5.64
CA ASP A 208 3.90 0.63 4.24
C ASP A 208 3.58 -0.72 3.57
N VAL A 209 2.28 -1.00 3.43
CA VAL A 209 1.75 -2.25 2.87
C VAL A 209 2.27 -2.47 1.43
N ARG A 210 2.33 -1.40 0.62
CA ARG A 210 2.79 -1.48 -0.77
C ARG A 210 4.29 -1.77 -0.86
N GLY A 211 5.09 -1.13 -0.02
CA GLY A 211 6.52 -1.39 0.06
C GLY A 211 6.82 -2.80 0.54
N ALA A 212 6.06 -3.33 1.50
CA ALA A 212 6.16 -4.71 1.95
C ALA A 212 5.82 -5.70 0.82
N ALA A 213 4.69 -5.50 0.14
CA ALA A 213 4.26 -6.32 -0.99
C ALA A 213 5.27 -6.29 -2.15
N ARG A 214 5.80 -5.09 -2.48
CA ARG A 214 6.83 -4.95 -3.52
C ARG A 214 8.08 -5.76 -3.21
N LEU A 215 8.59 -5.69 -1.99
CA LEU A 215 9.78 -6.46 -1.59
C LEU A 215 9.56 -7.99 -1.68
N LEU A 216 8.33 -8.43 -1.47
CA LEU A 216 8.01 -9.86 -1.51
C LEU A 216 7.78 -10.37 -2.94
N PHE A 217 7.17 -9.55 -3.80
CA PHE A 217 6.67 -9.96 -5.12
C PHE A 217 7.51 -9.48 -6.29
N SER A 218 8.31 -8.41 -6.10
CA SER A 218 9.10 -7.84 -7.18
C SER A 218 10.49 -8.46 -7.22
N ASN A 219 10.92 -8.75 -8.42
CA ASN A 219 12.32 -9.04 -8.72
C ASN A 219 13.10 -7.75 -9.05
N ASP A 220 12.43 -6.57 -8.94
CA ASP A 220 13.10 -5.28 -9.16
C ASP A 220 14.18 -5.05 -8.12
N VAL A 221 15.41 -4.97 -8.54
CA VAL A 221 16.57 -4.71 -7.70
C VAL A 221 17.09 -3.31 -8.03
N LEU A 222 17.54 -2.58 -7.02
CA LEU A 222 18.32 -1.37 -7.27
C LEU A 222 19.59 -1.77 -7.99
N ALA A 223 19.89 -1.10 -9.12
CA ALA A 223 21.12 -1.34 -9.85
C ALA A 223 22.33 -1.04 -8.95
N SER A 224 23.38 -1.85 -9.09
CA SER A 224 24.63 -1.69 -8.38
C SER A 224 25.25 -0.33 -8.69
N ASP A 225 25.98 0.24 -7.73
CA ASP A 225 26.66 1.53 -7.89
C ASP A 225 27.97 1.33 -8.65
N THR A 226 27.87 1.28 -9.98
CA THR A 226 29.01 1.06 -10.86
C THR A 226 29.14 2.18 -11.91
N PRO A 227 30.30 2.37 -12.52
CA PRO A 227 30.49 3.32 -13.63
C PRO A 227 29.53 3.05 -14.80
N GLU A 228 29.24 1.78 -15.08
CA GLU A 228 28.30 1.34 -16.13
C GLU A 228 26.89 1.83 -15.83
N THR A 229 26.43 1.67 -14.58
CA THR A 229 25.10 2.19 -14.15
C THR A 229 25.04 3.71 -14.33
N LEU A 230 26.09 4.43 -13.98
CA LEU A 230 26.16 5.88 -14.19
C LEU A 230 26.13 6.24 -15.68
N SER A 231 26.89 5.52 -16.53
CA SER A 231 26.87 5.70 -17.97
C SER A 231 25.48 5.46 -18.56
N LEU A 232 24.81 4.38 -18.16
CA LEU A 232 23.44 4.09 -18.54
C LEU A 232 22.45 5.17 -18.08
N LEU A 233 22.60 5.72 -16.86
CA LEU A 233 21.79 6.83 -16.39
C LEU A 233 21.98 8.08 -17.26
N LYS A 234 23.22 8.41 -17.60
CA LYS A 234 23.52 9.55 -18.49
C LYS A 234 22.92 9.36 -19.88
N SER A 235 23.00 8.16 -20.46
CA SER A 235 22.39 7.86 -21.77
C SER A 235 20.88 7.96 -21.79
N LYS A 236 20.22 7.78 -20.61
CA LYS A 236 18.77 7.99 -20.46
C LYS A 236 18.34 9.46 -20.32
N HIS A 237 19.29 10.38 -20.16
CA HIS A 237 19.06 11.83 -20.11
C HIS A 237 19.90 12.50 -21.22
N PRO A 238 19.45 12.38 -22.48
CA PRO A 238 20.22 12.90 -23.60
C PRO A 238 20.27 14.44 -23.59
N LEU A 239 21.25 14.99 -24.28
CA LEU A 239 21.28 16.40 -24.65
C LEU A 239 20.30 16.66 -25.81
N PRO A 240 19.79 17.89 -25.98
CA PRO A 240 18.93 18.23 -27.11
C PRO A 240 19.70 18.03 -28.42
N ALA A 241 19.04 17.43 -29.41
CA ALA A 241 19.63 17.23 -30.75
C ALA A 241 19.77 18.54 -31.54
N ALA A 242 18.96 19.54 -31.22
CA ALA A 242 18.98 20.89 -31.78
C ALA A 242 18.66 21.91 -30.71
N THR A 243 18.80 23.20 -30.99
CA THR A 243 18.40 24.28 -30.07
C THR A 243 16.90 24.21 -29.84
N ILE A 244 16.49 24.03 -28.56
CA ILE A 244 15.09 23.98 -28.17
C ILE A 244 14.46 25.36 -28.37
N GLN A 245 13.39 25.42 -29.14
CA GLN A 245 12.60 26.63 -29.34
C GLN A 245 11.52 26.70 -28.26
N LEU A 246 11.76 27.51 -27.23
CA LEU A 246 10.80 27.71 -26.17
C LEU A 246 9.73 28.75 -26.59
N PRO A 247 8.46 28.62 -26.14
CA PRO A 247 7.47 29.68 -26.28
C PRO A 247 7.87 30.92 -25.47
N ASP A 248 7.19 32.06 -25.69
CA ASP A 248 7.43 33.26 -24.87
C ASP A 248 7.29 32.97 -23.39
N PRO A 249 8.15 33.49 -22.53
CA PRO A 249 8.08 33.30 -21.08
C PRO A 249 6.77 33.83 -20.48
N PRO A 250 6.37 33.36 -19.29
CA PRO A 250 5.14 33.83 -18.63
C PRO A 250 5.20 35.33 -18.33
N GLN A 251 4.06 35.99 -18.53
CA GLN A 251 3.90 37.43 -18.27
C GLN A 251 3.30 37.67 -16.87
N ALA A 252 3.49 38.85 -16.32
CA ALA A 252 2.93 39.22 -15.00
C ALA A 252 1.38 39.26 -14.98
N THR A 253 0.78 39.40 -16.15
CA THR A 253 -0.67 39.46 -16.38
C THR A 253 -1.30 38.08 -16.57
N ASP A 254 -0.51 37.01 -16.70
CA ASP A 254 -1.02 35.65 -16.93
C ASP A 254 -1.84 35.18 -15.73
N THR A 255 -2.92 34.47 -16.03
CA THR A 255 -3.72 33.82 -14.98
C THR A 255 -2.92 32.73 -14.29
N VAL A 256 -3.00 32.69 -12.96
CA VAL A 256 -2.28 31.73 -12.13
C VAL A 256 -3.26 30.89 -11.32
N LEU A 257 -3.09 29.59 -11.34
CA LEU A 257 -3.87 28.66 -10.53
C LEU A 257 -3.66 29.00 -9.04
N GLN A 258 -4.77 29.24 -8.34
CA GLN A 258 -4.78 29.43 -6.89
C GLN A 258 -5.38 28.19 -6.23
N VAL A 259 -4.75 27.73 -5.16
CA VAL A 259 -5.17 26.53 -4.42
C VAL A 259 -5.56 26.85 -2.98
N THR A 260 -6.51 26.09 -2.45
CA THR A 260 -7.04 26.24 -1.09
C THR A 260 -6.35 25.30 -0.09
N ALA A 261 -6.51 25.58 1.20
CA ALA A 261 -6.00 24.73 2.28
C ALA A 261 -6.57 23.31 2.25
N GLU A 262 -7.85 23.16 1.86
CA GLU A 262 -8.50 21.85 1.74
C GLU A 262 -7.90 21.03 0.61
N GLU A 263 -7.56 21.65 -0.50
CA GLU A 263 -6.92 20.97 -1.65
C GLU A 263 -5.51 20.52 -1.31
N VAL A 264 -4.73 21.35 -0.63
CA VAL A 264 -3.41 20.99 -0.13
C VAL A 264 -3.51 19.84 0.88
N THR A 265 -4.48 19.87 1.79
CA THR A 265 -4.73 18.78 2.76
C THR A 265 -5.06 17.46 2.05
N ARG A 266 -5.96 17.49 1.05
CA ARG A 266 -6.30 16.33 0.22
C ARG A 266 -5.08 15.78 -0.53
N ALA A 267 -4.26 16.67 -1.09
CA ALA A 267 -3.05 16.29 -1.81
C ALA A 267 -2.00 15.65 -0.88
N VAL A 268 -1.76 16.22 0.31
CA VAL A 268 -0.89 15.61 1.34
C VAL A 268 -1.43 14.24 1.74
N GLY A 269 -2.74 14.12 1.99
CA GLY A 269 -3.40 12.85 2.32
C GLY A 269 -3.23 11.77 1.24
N SER A 270 -3.20 12.17 -0.04
CA SER A 270 -3.12 11.28 -1.20
C SER A 270 -1.76 10.62 -1.42
N PHE A 271 -0.69 11.07 -0.78
CA PHE A 271 0.60 10.40 -0.90
C PHE A 271 0.56 8.99 -0.29
N PRO A 272 1.08 7.98 -0.98
CA PRO A 272 1.21 6.63 -0.40
C PRO A 272 2.09 6.62 0.86
N SER A 273 1.78 5.73 1.81
CA SER A 273 2.69 5.44 2.93
C SER A 273 4.04 4.96 2.40
N GLY A 274 5.13 5.33 3.06
CA GLY A 274 6.48 4.98 2.62
C GLY A 274 7.02 5.79 1.43
N SER A 275 6.30 6.84 0.97
CA SER A 275 6.81 7.75 -0.06
C SER A 275 8.11 8.41 0.38
N ALA A 276 9.16 8.31 -0.46
CA ALA A 276 10.48 8.85 -0.17
C ALA A 276 10.52 10.39 -0.24
N GLY A 277 11.43 11.01 0.51
CA GLY A 277 11.79 12.42 0.36
C GLY A 277 12.76 12.64 -0.80
N GLY A 278 12.79 13.83 -1.35
CA GLY A 278 13.78 14.29 -2.33
C GLY A 278 15.19 14.47 -1.74
N LEU A 279 15.98 15.39 -2.29
CA LEU A 279 17.29 15.76 -1.74
C LEU A 279 17.17 16.35 -0.33
N ASP A 280 16.10 17.04 -0.06
CA ASP A 280 15.76 17.65 1.23
C ASP A 280 15.41 16.62 2.33
N SER A 281 15.23 15.34 2.01
CA SER A 281 14.74 14.27 2.90
C SER A 281 13.42 14.54 3.63
N LEU A 282 12.68 15.59 3.28
CA LEU A 282 11.32 15.79 3.77
C LEU A 282 10.40 14.75 3.12
N THR A 283 9.77 13.92 3.95
CA THR A 283 8.82 12.92 3.43
C THR A 283 7.38 13.43 3.53
N PRO A 284 6.47 13.00 2.66
CA PRO A 284 5.04 13.30 2.82
C PRO A 284 4.48 12.84 4.17
N GLN A 285 5.08 11.81 4.79
CA GLN A 285 4.69 11.35 6.11
C GLN A 285 4.96 12.39 7.22
N HIS A 286 6.04 13.16 7.10
CA HIS A 286 6.32 14.26 8.04
C HIS A 286 5.21 15.33 7.97
N LEU A 287 4.77 15.71 6.76
CA LEU A 287 3.65 16.65 6.61
C LEU A 287 2.34 16.09 7.19
N LYS A 288 2.04 14.80 6.94
CA LYS A 288 0.86 14.15 7.55
C LYS A 288 0.92 14.14 9.08
N ASP A 289 2.10 13.97 9.68
CA ASP A 289 2.29 13.98 11.12
C ASP A 289 2.10 15.39 11.70
N LEU A 290 2.50 16.45 10.98
CA LEU A 290 2.45 17.85 11.42
C LEU A 290 1.11 18.54 11.16
N LEU A 291 0.35 18.09 10.15
CA LEU A 291 -1.00 18.61 9.82
C LEU A 291 -2.12 17.78 10.48
N GLY A 292 -1.76 16.79 11.27
CA GLY A 292 -2.74 15.99 12.01
C GLY A 292 -3.45 16.82 13.08
N SER A 293 -4.70 16.45 13.39
CA SER A 293 -5.57 17.12 14.40
C SER A 293 -4.90 17.32 15.77
N ASN A 294 -3.92 16.47 16.11
CA ASN A 294 -3.13 16.63 17.36
C ASN A 294 -2.29 17.91 17.43
N CYS A 295 -2.14 18.64 16.32
CA CYS A 295 -1.40 19.91 16.29
C CYS A 295 -2.31 21.13 16.47
N GLY A 296 -3.64 20.98 16.43
CA GLY A 296 -4.63 22.06 16.65
C GLY A 296 -4.31 23.31 15.82
N ALA A 297 -4.45 24.49 16.41
CA ALA A 297 -4.20 25.79 15.77
C ALA A 297 -2.79 25.91 15.15
N THR A 298 -1.78 25.20 15.69
CA THR A 298 -0.42 25.19 15.10
C THR A 298 -0.38 24.42 13.78
N GLY A 299 -1.14 23.33 13.68
CA GLY A 299 -1.30 22.58 12.42
C GLY A 299 -2.04 23.40 11.36
N GLU A 300 -3.05 24.18 11.76
CA GLU A 300 -3.78 25.11 10.88
C GLU A 300 -2.88 26.23 10.38
N LEU A 301 -2.07 26.83 11.26
CA LEU A 301 -1.07 27.83 10.88
C LEU A 301 -0.08 27.24 9.85
N LEU A 302 0.48 26.05 10.11
CA LEU A 302 1.38 25.40 9.17
C LEU A 302 0.68 25.14 7.82
N LEU A 303 -0.57 24.72 7.83
CA LEU A 303 -1.34 24.50 6.60
C LEU A 303 -1.53 25.79 5.81
N LYS A 304 -1.82 26.91 6.47
CA LYS A 304 -1.92 28.24 5.85
C LYS A 304 -0.60 28.61 5.15
N GLU A 305 0.53 28.50 5.87
CA GLU A 305 1.85 28.82 5.32
C GLU A 305 2.23 27.89 4.17
N LEU A 306 1.94 26.58 4.31
CA LEU A 306 2.20 25.60 3.26
C LEU A 306 1.36 25.89 2.00
N THR A 307 0.10 26.30 2.15
CA THR A 307 -0.76 26.71 1.04
C THR A 307 -0.20 27.95 0.32
N ALA A 308 0.27 28.93 1.06
CA ALA A 308 0.89 30.13 0.49
C ALA A 308 2.20 29.78 -0.25
N LEU A 309 3.02 28.86 0.29
CA LEU A 309 4.22 28.36 -0.39
C LEU A 309 3.87 27.68 -1.72
N ILE A 310 2.84 26.84 -1.73
CA ILE A 310 2.40 26.17 -2.97
C ILE A 310 1.90 27.19 -3.99
N ASN A 311 1.14 28.21 -3.57
CA ASN A 311 0.69 29.28 -4.47
C ASN A 311 1.88 30.12 -5.00
N LEU A 312 2.91 30.38 -4.19
CA LEU A 312 4.15 31.00 -4.66
C LEU A 312 4.84 30.13 -5.74
N MET A 313 4.91 28.81 -5.55
CA MET A 313 5.49 27.92 -6.56
C MET A 313 4.65 27.88 -7.85
N LEU A 314 3.31 27.85 -7.72
CA LEU A 314 2.40 27.84 -8.87
C LEU A 314 2.44 29.14 -9.66
N SER A 315 2.71 30.28 -9.02
CA SER A 315 2.89 31.56 -9.72
C SER A 315 4.16 31.65 -10.58
N GLY A 316 5.06 30.66 -10.49
CA GLY A 316 6.34 30.69 -11.22
C GLY A 316 7.31 31.79 -10.73
N ARG A 317 7.19 32.22 -9.47
CA ARG A 317 7.96 33.30 -8.87
C ARG A 317 8.98 32.84 -7.83
N VAL A 318 9.34 31.54 -7.84
CA VAL A 318 10.44 31.05 -6.99
C VAL A 318 11.75 31.69 -7.42
N ASN A 319 12.61 32.00 -6.45
CA ASN A 319 13.93 32.60 -6.70
C ASN A 319 14.73 31.78 -7.73
N GLY A 320 15.23 32.41 -8.78
CA GLY A 320 15.87 31.76 -9.93
C GLY A 320 17.08 30.90 -9.57
N GLU A 321 17.86 31.27 -8.55
CA GLU A 321 19.06 30.53 -8.12
C GLU A 321 18.71 29.19 -7.41
N ILE A 322 17.44 28.99 -7.02
CA ILE A 322 16.97 27.80 -6.33
C ILE A 322 16.23 26.85 -7.27
N VAL A 323 15.72 27.36 -8.37
CA VAL A 323 14.84 26.65 -9.32
C VAL A 323 15.43 25.29 -9.75
N ASP A 324 16.68 25.22 -10.14
CA ASP A 324 17.33 24.02 -10.64
C ASP A 324 17.52 22.91 -9.56
N ILE A 325 17.56 23.31 -8.29
CA ILE A 325 17.67 22.41 -7.14
C ILE A 325 16.27 21.99 -6.65
N LEU A 326 15.38 22.96 -6.47
CA LEU A 326 14.00 22.72 -5.98
C LEU A 326 13.22 21.85 -6.95
N TYR A 327 13.37 22.09 -8.26
CA TYR A 327 12.74 21.33 -9.33
C TYR A 327 13.65 20.23 -9.90
N GLY A 328 14.85 20.08 -9.34
CA GLY A 328 15.70 18.91 -9.52
C GLY A 328 15.16 17.66 -8.82
N ALA A 329 15.92 16.57 -8.86
CA ALA A 329 15.53 15.31 -8.25
C ALA A 329 16.73 14.45 -7.84
N ASN A 330 16.48 13.52 -6.90
CA ASN A 330 17.40 12.42 -6.61
C ASN A 330 17.05 11.22 -7.50
N LEU A 331 18.01 10.73 -8.30
CA LEU A 331 17.83 9.57 -9.15
C LEU A 331 17.99 8.25 -8.39
N CYS A 332 17.11 7.32 -8.71
CA CYS A 332 17.22 5.91 -8.35
C CYS A 332 17.26 5.10 -9.65
N ALA A 333 18.26 4.21 -9.81
CA ALA A 333 18.35 3.29 -10.93
C ALA A 333 17.69 1.96 -10.54
N LEU A 334 16.62 1.55 -11.23
CA LEU A 334 16.05 0.22 -11.11
C LEU A 334 16.57 -0.65 -12.26
N ALA A 335 17.16 -1.80 -11.93
CA ALA A 335 17.59 -2.77 -12.91
C ALA A 335 16.38 -3.39 -13.61
N LYS A 336 16.45 -3.57 -14.93
CA LYS A 336 15.49 -4.32 -15.72
C LYS A 336 16.01 -5.72 -15.98
N THR A 337 15.11 -6.64 -16.30
CA THR A 337 15.45 -8.04 -16.65
C THR A 337 16.25 -8.15 -17.96
N ASP A 338 16.13 -7.16 -18.83
CA ASP A 338 16.86 -7.05 -20.09
C ASP A 338 18.29 -6.43 -19.96
N GLY A 339 18.79 -6.29 -18.72
CA GLY A 339 20.09 -5.64 -18.43
C GLY A 339 20.05 -4.12 -18.50
N GLY A 340 18.94 -3.51 -18.90
CA GLY A 340 18.75 -2.06 -18.90
C GLY A 340 18.41 -1.49 -17.52
N ILE A 341 18.31 -0.17 -17.46
CA ILE A 341 17.89 0.54 -16.24
C ILE A 341 16.67 1.42 -16.49
N ARG A 342 15.90 1.64 -15.43
CA ARG A 342 14.82 2.64 -15.37
C ARG A 342 15.25 3.75 -14.41
N PRO A 343 15.44 5.00 -14.88
CA PRO A 343 15.77 6.13 -14.04
C PRO A 343 14.51 6.65 -13.36
N ILE A 344 14.44 6.61 -12.02
CA ILE A 344 13.33 7.18 -11.26
C ILE A 344 13.81 8.47 -10.59
N ALA A 345 13.22 9.60 -10.98
CA ALA A 345 13.52 10.91 -10.43
C ALA A 345 12.61 11.21 -9.22
N VAL A 346 13.17 11.21 -8.02
CA VAL A 346 12.46 11.52 -6.79
C VAL A 346 12.65 13.00 -6.44
N GLY A 347 11.74 13.85 -6.89
CA GLY A 347 11.71 15.29 -6.58
C GLY A 347 11.41 15.58 -5.11
N CYS A 348 11.68 16.81 -4.64
CA CYS A 348 11.35 17.24 -3.29
C CYS A 348 9.83 17.15 -3.04
N THR A 349 9.44 17.03 -1.76
CA THR A 349 8.04 16.84 -1.41
C THR A 349 7.18 18.05 -1.78
N TYR A 350 7.72 19.27 -1.69
CA TYR A 350 7.00 20.49 -2.08
C TYR A 350 6.67 20.53 -3.58
N ARG A 351 7.64 20.22 -4.47
CA ARG A 351 7.39 20.10 -5.91
C ARG A 351 6.31 19.07 -6.21
N ARG A 352 6.43 17.88 -5.64
CA ARG A 352 5.46 16.80 -5.86
C ARG A 352 4.07 17.15 -5.31
N LEU A 353 4.00 17.95 -4.23
CA LEU A 353 2.75 18.43 -3.67
C LEU A 353 2.08 19.43 -4.62
N ALA A 354 2.82 20.44 -5.12
CA ALA A 354 2.33 21.39 -6.12
C ALA A 354 1.82 20.64 -7.38
N ALA A 355 2.62 19.72 -7.93
CA ALA A 355 2.22 18.91 -9.07
C ALA A 355 0.96 18.08 -8.82
N LYS A 356 0.78 17.51 -7.61
CA LYS A 356 -0.43 16.73 -7.26
C LYS A 356 -1.69 17.58 -7.16
N VAL A 357 -1.58 18.81 -6.66
CA VAL A 357 -2.72 19.72 -6.63
C VAL A 357 -3.12 20.12 -8.05
N CYS A 358 -2.15 20.45 -8.92
CA CYS A 358 -2.40 20.71 -10.34
C CYS A 358 -3.08 19.52 -11.03
N CYS A 359 -2.58 18.28 -10.82
CA CYS A 359 -3.20 17.08 -11.37
C CYS A 359 -4.66 16.92 -10.93
N ALA A 360 -4.98 17.23 -9.67
CA ALA A 360 -6.34 17.11 -9.16
C ALA A 360 -7.28 18.15 -9.79
N GLN A 361 -6.81 19.38 -9.94
CA GLN A 361 -7.57 20.49 -10.54
C GLN A 361 -7.76 20.34 -12.05
N LYS A 362 -6.74 19.85 -12.76
CA LYS A 362 -6.75 19.76 -14.24
C LYS A 362 -7.24 18.41 -14.77
N ARG A 363 -7.55 17.48 -13.87
CA ARG A 363 -7.90 16.11 -14.25
C ARG A 363 -9.04 16.03 -15.24
N ASP A 364 -10.14 16.73 -14.99
CA ASP A 364 -11.37 16.59 -15.78
C ASP A 364 -11.27 17.36 -17.08
N SER A 365 -10.72 18.59 -17.07
CA SER A 365 -10.54 19.40 -18.29
C SER A 365 -9.54 18.78 -19.26
N VAL A 366 -8.36 18.38 -18.78
CA VAL A 366 -7.32 17.75 -19.62
C VAL A 366 -7.74 16.34 -20.03
N GLY A 367 -8.35 15.57 -19.11
CA GLY A 367 -8.90 14.25 -19.44
C GLY A 367 -10.02 14.31 -20.49
N GLY A 368 -10.86 15.34 -20.46
CA GLY A 368 -11.88 15.59 -21.49
C GLY A 368 -11.26 15.91 -22.87
N TYR A 369 -10.20 16.72 -22.89
CA TYR A 369 -9.46 17.02 -24.13
C TYR A 369 -8.80 15.79 -24.76
N PHE A 370 -8.30 14.86 -23.94
CA PHE A 370 -7.62 13.67 -24.43
C PHE A 370 -8.54 12.58 -24.98
N LYS A 371 -9.79 12.53 -24.55
CA LYS A 371 -10.75 11.52 -25.01
C LYS A 371 -11.13 11.72 -26.46
N PRO A 372 -11.42 10.62 -27.17
CA PRO A 372 -11.34 9.21 -26.71
C PRO A 372 -9.98 8.56 -26.97
N LYS A 373 -9.00 9.28 -27.53
CA LYS A 373 -7.76 8.71 -28.08
C LYS A 373 -6.67 8.47 -27.04
N GLN A 374 -6.43 9.41 -26.09
CA GLN A 374 -5.42 9.26 -25.05
C GLN A 374 -6.09 9.01 -23.69
N LEU A 375 -5.92 7.80 -23.15
CA LEU A 375 -6.60 7.32 -21.95
C LEU A 375 -5.72 7.29 -20.70
N GLY A 376 -4.43 7.65 -20.82
CA GLY A 376 -3.44 7.55 -19.74
C GLY A 376 -3.59 8.58 -18.63
N PHE A 377 -4.36 9.68 -18.85
CA PHE A 377 -4.62 10.70 -17.84
C PHE A 377 -6.08 11.15 -17.86
N GLY A 378 -6.68 11.31 -16.67
CA GLY A 378 -8.04 11.85 -16.52
C GLY A 378 -9.19 10.89 -16.90
N SER A 379 -8.92 9.77 -17.56
CA SER A 379 -9.93 8.79 -17.98
C SER A 379 -10.14 7.71 -16.92
N ALA A 380 -11.30 7.72 -16.27
CA ALA A 380 -11.67 6.67 -15.32
C ALA A 380 -11.89 5.34 -16.07
N GLY A 381 -11.20 4.27 -15.65
CA GLY A 381 -11.30 2.97 -16.32
C GLY A 381 -10.65 2.90 -17.70
N GLY A 382 -9.78 3.86 -18.06
CA GLY A 382 -9.17 3.96 -19.40
C GLY A 382 -8.49 2.68 -19.89
N CYS A 383 -7.70 2.00 -19.03
CA CYS A 383 -7.08 0.71 -19.37
C CYS A 383 -8.12 -0.38 -19.67
N GLU A 384 -9.17 -0.47 -18.85
CA GLU A 384 -10.24 -1.45 -19.00
C GLU A 384 -11.02 -1.16 -20.29
N ALA A 385 -11.36 0.11 -20.52
CA ALA A 385 -12.07 0.54 -21.72
C ALA A 385 -11.26 0.27 -23.01
N ALA A 386 -9.94 0.52 -23.01
CA ALA A 386 -9.07 0.21 -24.15
C ALA A 386 -9.12 -1.28 -24.51
N VAL A 387 -9.04 -2.18 -23.51
CA VAL A 387 -9.07 -3.64 -23.74
C VAL A 387 -10.46 -4.09 -24.20
N HIS A 388 -11.55 -3.58 -23.60
CA HIS A 388 -12.91 -3.89 -24.04
C HIS A 388 -13.18 -3.37 -25.45
N ALA A 389 -12.73 -2.15 -25.78
CA ALA A 389 -12.88 -1.58 -27.11
C ALA A 389 -12.12 -2.39 -28.16
N LEU A 390 -10.86 -2.78 -27.87
CA LEU A 390 -10.08 -3.60 -28.82
C LEU A 390 -10.73 -4.97 -29.06
N ARG A 391 -11.18 -5.65 -28.00
CA ARG A 391 -11.88 -6.94 -28.13
C ARG A 391 -13.14 -6.79 -28.99
N SER A 392 -13.92 -5.75 -28.74
CA SER A 392 -15.15 -5.49 -29.53
C SER A 392 -14.84 -5.09 -30.97
N PHE A 393 -13.76 -4.32 -31.21
CA PHE A 393 -13.28 -3.98 -32.53
C PHE A 393 -12.94 -5.23 -33.36
N ILE A 394 -12.16 -6.16 -32.77
CA ILE A 394 -11.79 -7.41 -33.47
C ILE A 394 -13.00 -8.32 -33.65
N HIS A 395 -13.87 -8.45 -32.67
CA HIS A 395 -15.10 -9.27 -32.75
C HIS A 395 -16.03 -8.80 -33.88
N ASN A 396 -16.13 -7.50 -34.07
CA ASN A 396 -16.94 -6.89 -35.16
C ASN A 396 -16.19 -6.82 -36.50
N ARG A 397 -15.07 -7.51 -36.67
CA ARG A 397 -14.23 -7.52 -37.88
C ARG A 397 -13.81 -6.11 -38.30
N GLY A 398 -13.46 -5.25 -37.35
CA GLY A 398 -13.17 -3.84 -37.57
C GLY A 398 -11.89 -3.54 -38.37
N GLY A 399 -11.00 -4.51 -38.58
CA GLY A 399 -9.74 -4.27 -39.27
C GLY A 399 -9.00 -5.53 -39.73
N GLU A 400 -7.98 -5.32 -40.53
CA GLU A 400 -7.09 -6.36 -41.07
C GLU A 400 -5.84 -6.56 -40.26
N VAL A 401 -5.32 -5.46 -39.70
CA VAL A 401 -4.08 -5.46 -38.90
C VAL A 401 -4.27 -4.68 -37.62
N LEU A 402 -3.43 -5.03 -36.63
CA LEU A 402 -3.26 -4.30 -35.37
C LEU A 402 -1.76 -4.01 -35.19
N LEU A 403 -1.41 -2.76 -34.99
CA LEU A 403 -0.06 -2.29 -34.71
C LEU A 403 0.02 -1.74 -33.30
N LYS A 404 0.97 -2.24 -32.51
CA LYS A 404 1.35 -1.67 -31.23
C LYS A 404 2.63 -0.87 -31.39
N VAL A 405 2.60 0.38 -30.94
CA VAL A 405 3.68 1.35 -31.07
C VAL A 405 4.39 1.52 -29.73
N ASP A 406 5.72 1.37 -29.71
CA ASP A 406 6.59 1.66 -28.54
C ASP A 406 7.52 2.82 -28.86
N ILE A 407 7.68 3.77 -27.95
CA ILE A 407 8.52 4.95 -28.09
C ILE A 407 9.78 4.78 -27.24
N LYS A 408 10.98 5.03 -27.80
CA LYS A 408 12.24 4.94 -27.07
C LYS A 408 12.35 6.02 -26.00
N ASN A 409 12.49 5.62 -24.71
CA ASN A 409 12.78 6.53 -23.60
C ASN A 409 11.87 7.78 -23.57
N ALA A 410 10.61 7.62 -23.95
CA ALA A 410 9.65 8.66 -24.31
C ALA A 410 9.63 9.87 -23.37
N PHE A 411 9.43 9.64 -22.08
CA PHE A 411 9.34 10.70 -21.06
C PHE A 411 10.60 11.56 -20.94
N ASN A 412 11.79 10.99 -21.17
CA ASN A 412 13.05 11.71 -21.03
C ASN A 412 13.56 12.33 -22.34
N CYS A 413 12.87 12.10 -23.48
CA CYS A 413 13.32 12.55 -24.78
C CYS A 413 12.44 13.64 -25.42
N VAL A 414 11.16 13.73 -25.03
CA VAL A 414 10.22 14.69 -25.64
C VAL A 414 10.77 16.13 -25.57
N ASP A 415 10.65 16.87 -26.68
CA ASP A 415 11.12 18.26 -26.76
C ASP A 415 10.36 19.17 -25.77
N ARG A 416 11.13 19.98 -25.01
CA ARG A 416 10.56 20.87 -23.98
C ARG A 416 9.83 22.08 -24.56
N GLY A 417 10.22 22.52 -25.77
CA GLY A 417 9.53 23.58 -26.49
C GLY A 417 8.14 23.14 -26.89
N ALA A 418 8.01 21.95 -27.50
CA ALA A 418 6.73 21.35 -27.82
C ALA A 418 5.86 21.16 -26.56
N LEU A 419 6.46 20.64 -25.48
CA LEU A 419 5.78 20.42 -24.19
C LEU A 419 5.25 21.74 -23.60
N LEU A 420 6.09 22.76 -23.48
CA LEU A 420 5.71 24.06 -22.88
C LEU A 420 4.71 24.82 -23.75
N THR A 421 4.82 24.71 -25.08
CA THR A 421 3.85 25.29 -26.02
C THR A 421 2.43 24.70 -25.80
N GLN A 422 2.33 23.39 -25.67
CA GLN A 422 1.04 22.75 -25.40
C GLN A 422 0.48 23.11 -24.02
N ILE A 423 1.33 23.25 -22.98
CA ILE A 423 0.90 23.71 -21.68
C ILE A 423 0.38 25.15 -21.75
N LYS A 424 1.12 26.07 -22.43
CA LYS A 424 0.68 27.47 -22.61
C LYS A 424 -0.69 27.55 -23.29
N ASN A 425 -0.93 26.70 -24.29
CA ASN A 425 -2.17 26.71 -25.06
C ASN A 425 -3.37 26.06 -24.35
N LYS A 426 -3.14 24.97 -23.57
CA LYS A 426 -4.24 24.12 -23.05
C LYS A 426 -4.48 24.29 -21.55
N ILE A 427 -3.46 24.66 -20.78
CA ILE A 427 -3.53 24.85 -19.33
C ILE A 427 -2.68 26.05 -18.88
N PRO A 428 -2.98 27.28 -19.42
CA PRO A 428 -2.12 28.46 -19.23
C PRO A 428 -1.93 28.84 -17.75
N ASP A 429 -2.89 28.55 -16.90
CA ASP A 429 -2.85 28.91 -15.47
C ASP A 429 -1.79 28.16 -14.62
N ILE A 430 -1.17 27.09 -15.16
CA ILE A 430 -0.01 26.45 -14.54
C ILE A 430 1.28 26.68 -15.34
N PHE A 431 1.22 27.47 -16.41
CA PHE A 431 2.35 27.68 -17.32
C PHE A 431 3.57 28.25 -16.59
N GLY A 432 3.39 29.25 -15.72
CA GLY A 432 4.49 29.86 -14.92
C GLY A 432 5.24 28.83 -14.07
N PHE A 433 4.53 27.92 -13.42
CA PHE A 433 5.14 26.81 -12.66
C PHE A 433 5.89 25.84 -13.57
N MET A 434 5.29 25.44 -14.69
CA MET A 434 5.90 24.51 -15.65
C MET A 434 7.10 25.12 -16.36
N TRP A 435 7.04 26.43 -16.64
CA TRP A 435 8.18 27.18 -17.16
C TRP A 435 9.40 27.06 -16.25
N GLN A 436 9.25 27.35 -14.95
CA GLN A 436 10.34 27.21 -13.98
C GLN A 436 10.82 25.75 -13.83
N CYS A 437 9.96 24.76 -14.07
CA CYS A 437 10.36 23.36 -13.99
C CYS A 437 11.17 22.88 -15.21
N TYR A 438 10.92 23.45 -16.41
CA TYR A 438 11.36 22.83 -17.66
C TYR A 438 12.00 23.77 -18.71
N SER A 439 12.02 25.09 -18.52
CA SER A 439 12.70 26.01 -19.43
C SER A 439 14.23 25.86 -19.39
N GLU A 440 14.78 25.53 -18.24
CA GLU A 440 16.21 25.34 -18.03
C GLU A 440 16.53 23.87 -17.65
N PRO A 441 17.78 23.39 -17.89
CA PRO A 441 18.21 22.07 -17.47
C PRO A 441 18.10 21.85 -15.96
N SER A 442 17.34 20.85 -15.52
CA SER A 442 17.19 20.52 -14.10
C SER A 442 18.36 19.66 -13.61
N LYS A 443 18.80 19.87 -12.34
CA LYS A 443 19.85 19.09 -11.69
C LYS A 443 19.29 17.78 -11.12
N LEU A 444 19.79 16.64 -11.63
CA LEU A 444 19.49 15.29 -11.13
C LEU A 444 20.75 14.76 -10.42
N THR A 445 20.59 14.33 -9.17
CA THR A 445 21.71 13.80 -8.39
C THR A 445 21.64 12.28 -8.31
N TYR A 446 22.71 11.60 -8.65
CA TYR A 446 22.90 10.17 -8.43
C TYR A 446 24.19 9.97 -7.62
N LYS A 447 24.04 9.63 -6.35
CA LYS A 447 25.15 9.56 -5.41
C LYS A 447 25.91 10.89 -5.35
N ASN A 448 27.19 10.88 -5.77
CA ASN A 448 28.06 12.07 -5.85
C ASN A 448 28.09 12.71 -7.24
N ASN A 449 27.33 12.17 -8.17
CA ASN A 449 27.33 12.62 -9.55
C ASN A 449 26.14 13.50 -9.85
N LEU A 450 26.35 14.51 -10.66
CA LEU A 450 25.32 15.38 -11.19
C LEU A 450 25.05 14.99 -12.66
N ILE A 451 23.78 14.85 -12.99
CA ILE A 451 23.28 14.61 -14.34
C ILE A 451 22.31 15.74 -14.65
N TYR A 452 22.44 16.36 -15.83
CA TYR A 452 21.50 17.39 -16.28
C TYR A 452 20.39 16.76 -17.09
N SER A 453 19.14 17.10 -16.75
CA SER A 453 17.96 16.78 -17.56
C SER A 453 17.64 17.99 -18.40
N SER A 454 18.03 17.97 -19.67
CA SER A 454 17.90 19.10 -20.60
C SER A 454 16.68 18.96 -21.50
N VAL A 455 16.23 17.75 -21.77
CA VAL A 455 15.02 17.41 -22.55
C VAL A 455 14.10 16.54 -21.73
N GLY A 456 12.89 16.35 -22.19
CA GLY A 456 11.88 15.49 -21.58
C GLY A 456 11.28 16.05 -20.29
N CYS A 457 10.35 15.28 -19.72
CA CYS A 457 9.78 15.48 -18.41
C CYS A 457 10.29 14.40 -17.43
N GLN A 458 10.41 14.75 -16.16
CA GLN A 458 11.03 13.85 -15.17
C GLN A 458 10.14 12.63 -14.89
N GLN A 459 10.70 11.43 -15.04
CA GLN A 459 10.04 10.16 -14.71
C GLN A 459 9.90 10.00 -13.19
N GLY A 460 8.76 10.42 -12.66
CA GLY A 460 8.43 10.49 -11.22
C GLY A 460 7.76 11.80 -10.81
N ASP A 461 7.65 12.77 -11.71
CA ASP A 461 6.80 13.94 -11.55
C ASP A 461 5.31 13.54 -11.66
N PRO A 462 4.45 13.89 -10.70
CA PRO A 462 3.01 13.60 -10.79
C PRO A 462 2.33 14.20 -12.05
N LEU A 463 2.79 15.35 -12.57
CA LEU A 463 2.29 15.94 -13.80
C LEU A 463 2.89 15.32 -15.07
N GLY A 464 3.98 14.55 -14.96
CA GLY A 464 4.66 13.92 -16.11
C GLY A 464 3.71 13.27 -17.11
N PRO A 465 2.79 12.37 -16.67
CA PRO A 465 1.81 11.74 -17.55
C PRO A 465 0.93 12.73 -18.34
N ALA A 466 0.43 13.79 -17.69
CA ALA A 466 -0.42 14.79 -18.34
C ALA A 466 0.34 15.62 -19.38
N ILE A 467 1.51 16.15 -19.00
CA ILE A 467 2.29 17.03 -19.88
C ILE A 467 2.92 16.28 -21.06
N PHE A 468 3.37 15.03 -20.86
CA PHE A 468 3.79 14.17 -21.95
C PHE A 468 2.64 13.90 -22.94
N SER A 469 1.47 13.51 -22.42
CA SER A 469 0.29 13.27 -23.25
C SER A 469 -0.16 14.52 -24.01
N LEU A 470 -0.05 15.72 -23.41
CA LEU A 470 -0.33 16.99 -24.10
C LEU A 470 0.61 17.21 -25.30
N ALA A 471 1.90 16.88 -25.16
CA ALA A 471 2.86 17.07 -26.23
C ALA A 471 2.58 16.19 -27.47
N ILE A 472 2.16 14.94 -27.25
CA ILE A 472 1.91 13.99 -28.35
C ILE A 472 0.47 14.07 -28.91
N HIS A 473 -0.49 14.60 -28.13
CA HIS A 473 -1.90 14.55 -28.47
C HIS A 473 -2.24 15.18 -29.83
N PRO A 474 -1.71 16.36 -30.24
CA PRO A 474 -1.97 16.94 -31.56
C PRO A 474 -1.54 16.07 -32.73
N ILE A 475 -0.56 15.19 -32.52
CA ILE A 475 -0.07 14.24 -33.53
C ILE A 475 -1.00 13.04 -33.61
N ILE A 476 -1.30 12.42 -32.47
CA ILE A 476 -2.16 11.22 -32.45
C ILE A 476 -3.62 11.52 -32.83
N GLU A 477 -4.07 12.77 -32.68
CA GLU A 477 -5.41 13.20 -33.06
C GLU A 477 -5.62 13.15 -34.58
N LYS A 478 -4.56 13.34 -35.37
CA LYS A 478 -4.58 13.35 -36.84
C LYS A 478 -4.52 11.96 -37.48
N LEU A 479 -4.33 10.91 -36.73
CA LEU A 479 -4.28 9.54 -37.22
C LEU A 479 -5.65 9.08 -37.71
N GLU A 480 -5.66 8.38 -38.87
CA GLU A 480 -6.85 7.95 -39.63
C GLU A 480 -7.27 6.49 -39.32
N SER A 481 -6.44 5.71 -38.62
CA SER A 481 -6.73 4.33 -38.21
C SER A 481 -8.06 4.24 -37.47
N LYS A 482 -8.92 3.30 -37.89
CA LYS A 482 -10.27 3.08 -37.28
C LYS A 482 -10.23 2.82 -35.78
N PHE A 483 -9.22 2.13 -35.32
CA PHE A 483 -8.90 1.96 -33.91
C PHE A 483 -7.62 2.76 -33.61
N ASN A 484 -7.70 3.80 -32.79
CA ASN A 484 -6.61 4.69 -32.44
C ASN A 484 -6.69 5.01 -30.96
N VAL A 485 -5.96 4.23 -30.11
CA VAL A 485 -5.98 4.34 -28.68
C VAL A 485 -4.57 4.38 -28.11
N TRP A 486 -4.34 5.34 -27.22
CA TRP A 486 -3.07 5.56 -26.54
C TRP A 486 -3.22 5.51 -25.03
N TYR A 487 -2.24 4.94 -24.38
CA TYR A 487 -2.10 4.98 -22.93
C TYR A 487 -0.71 5.49 -22.58
N LEU A 488 -0.58 6.80 -22.40
CA LEU A 488 0.68 7.53 -22.29
C LEU A 488 1.50 7.35 -23.58
N ASP A 489 2.66 6.66 -23.47
CA ASP A 489 3.58 6.35 -24.57
C ASP A 489 3.25 5.05 -25.34
N ASP A 490 2.33 4.23 -24.82
CA ASP A 490 1.88 3.00 -25.49
C ASP A 490 0.74 3.30 -26.47
N GLY A 491 1.01 3.21 -27.78
CA GLY A 491 0.03 3.38 -28.86
C GLY A 491 -0.49 2.04 -29.39
N THR A 492 -1.76 2.03 -29.82
CA THR A 492 -2.36 0.87 -30.52
C THR A 492 -3.25 1.38 -31.63
N LEU A 493 -2.91 0.98 -32.87
CA LEU A 493 -3.60 1.35 -34.10
C LEU A 493 -4.18 0.09 -34.74
N GLY A 494 -5.37 0.19 -35.33
CA GLY A 494 -5.99 -0.93 -36.01
C GLY A 494 -6.90 -0.45 -37.15
N GLY A 495 -6.99 -1.22 -38.20
CA GLY A 495 -7.76 -0.90 -39.39
C GLY A 495 -7.35 -1.68 -40.63
N ASP A 496 -7.55 -1.14 -41.80
CA ASP A 496 -6.96 -1.66 -43.03
C ASP A 496 -5.43 -1.43 -43.03
N ALA A 497 -4.70 -2.32 -43.71
CA ALA A 497 -3.24 -2.36 -43.61
C ALA A 497 -2.59 -1.07 -44.19
N ASP A 498 -3.14 -0.51 -45.29
CA ASP A 498 -2.56 0.67 -45.93
C ASP A 498 -2.77 1.96 -45.08
N THR A 499 -3.92 2.10 -44.41
CA THR A 499 -4.18 3.23 -43.53
C THR A 499 -3.26 3.16 -42.25
N VAL A 500 -3.13 1.98 -41.64
CA VAL A 500 -2.24 1.80 -40.50
C VAL A 500 -0.77 2.05 -40.86
N LEU A 501 -0.36 1.66 -42.08
CA LEU A 501 0.98 1.92 -42.59
C LEU A 501 1.24 3.43 -42.81
N LYS A 502 0.29 4.16 -43.42
CA LYS A 502 0.36 5.63 -43.55
C LYS A 502 0.46 6.34 -42.20
N ASP A 503 -0.35 5.90 -41.20
CA ASP A 503 -0.31 6.44 -39.86
C ASP A 503 1.05 6.18 -39.22
N LEU A 504 1.66 5.02 -39.44
CA LEU A 504 2.99 4.70 -38.94
C LEU A 504 4.08 5.59 -39.56
N GLU A 505 4.04 5.84 -40.85
CA GLU A 505 4.92 6.79 -41.56
C GLU A 505 4.77 8.21 -41.00
N TYR A 506 3.50 8.65 -40.82
CA TYR A 506 3.17 9.93 -40.21
C TYR A 506 3.73 10.05 -38.80
N LEU A 507 3.51 9.05 -37.95
CA LEU A 507 4.05 9.02 -36.57
C LEU A 507 5.55 9.09 -36.53
N GLN A 508 6.27 8.33 -37.40
CA GLN A 508 7.72 8.35 -37.44
C GLN A 508 8.26 9.76 -37.77
N ARG A 509 7.65 10.43 -38.75
CA ARG A 509 8.03 11.79 -39.13
C ARG A 509 7.71 12.83 -38.05
N GLU A 510 6.45 12.85 -37.55
CA GLU A 510 6.03 13.89 -36.62
C GLU A 510 6.60 13.71 -35.21
N PHE A 511 6.78 12.47 -34.76
CA PHE A 511 7.45 12.23 -33.48
C PHE A 511 8.90 12.67 -33.50
N TYR A 512 9.60 12.47 -34.61
CA TYR A 512 10.99 12.97 -34.76
C TYR A 512 11.06 14.50 -34.59
N THR A 513 10.08 15.26 -35.05
CA THR A 513 10.06 16.74 -34.92
C THR A 513 9.95 17.19 -33.45
N ILE A 514 9.43 16.35 -32.57
CA ILE A 514 9.32 16.63 -31.12
C ILE A 514 10.31 15.79 -30.29
N GLY A 515 11.41 15.31 -30.91
CA GLY A 515 12.51 14.59 -30.26
C GLY A 515 12.18 13.18 -29.81
N LEU A 516 11.16 12.54 -30.38
CA LEU A 516 10.77 11.17 -30.08
C LEU A 516 11.10 10.22 -31.22
N ASP A 517 11.68 9.06 -30.88
CA ASP A 517 11.99 7.97 -31.81
C ASP A 517 11.13 6.74 -31.51
N LEU A 518 10.68 6.06 -32.56
CA LEU A 518 10.03 4.77 -32.41
C LEU A 518 11.03 3.67 -32.06
N ASN A 519 10.61 2.76 -31.20
CA ASN A 519 11.40 1.60 -30.82
C ASN A 519 11.02 0.38 -31.68
N PHE A 520 11.57 0.33 -32.88
CA PHE A 520 11.20 -0.64 -33.90
C PHE A 520 11.22 -2.09 -33.41
N SER A 521 12.24 -2.48 -32.66
CA SER A 521 12.36 -3.85 -32.13
C SER A 521 11.30 -4.21 -31.05
N LYS A 522 10.54 -3.23 -30.54
CA LYS A 522 9.46 -3.43 -29.59
C LYS A 522 8.08 -3.13 -30.15
N CYS A 523 7.99 -2.51 -31.34
CA CYS A 523 6.73 -2.43 -32.06
C CYS A 523 6.27 -3.83 -32.44
N GLU A 524 4.98 -4.11 -32.30
CA GLU A 524 4.37 -5.41 -32.54
C GLU A 524 3.25 -5.29 -33.57
N LEU A 525 3.33 -6.09 -34.68
CA LEU A 525 2.28 -6.19 -35.71
C LEU A 525 1.55 -7.53 -35.55
N CYS A 526 0.23 -7.49 -35.49
CA CYS A 526 -0.65 -8.67 -35.53
C CYS A 526 -1.55 -8.62 -36.76
N ILE A 527 -1.56 -9.69 -37.55
CA ILE A 527 -2.49 -9.84 -38.68
C ILE A 527 -3.79 -10.41 -38.09
N LEU A 528 -4.91 -9.71 -38.30
CA LEU A 528 -6.23 -10.10 -37.79
C LEU A 528 -7.06 -10.87 -38.82
N ASN A 529 -6.86 -10.62 -40.12
CA ASN A 529 -7.60 -11.23 -41.24
C ASN A 529 -6.79 -12.39 -41.85
N ASP A 530 -7.25 -13.62 -41.60
CA ASP A 530 -6.60 -14.85 -42.08
C ASP A 530 -6.74 -15.02 -43.63
N SER A 531 -7.63 -14.27 -44.28
CA SER A 531 -7.83 -14.33 -45.74
C SER A 531 -6.84 -13.49 -46.54
N MET A 532 -6.03 -12.65 -45.88
CA MET A 532 -5.00 -11.85 -46.57
C MET A 532 -3.71 -12.65 -46.76
N PRO A 533 -2.96 -12.42 -47.88
CA PRO A 533 -1.62 -12.98 -47.99
C PRO A 533 -0.67 -12.30 -46.96
N PRO A 534 -0.34 -12.96 -45.87
CA PRO A 534 0.36 -12.31 -44.76
C PRO A 534 1.73 -11.80 -45.19
N ASN A 535 2.44 -12.47 -46.06
CA ASN A 535 3.80 -12.13 -46.45
C ASN A 535 3.88 -10.76 -47.14
N ARG A 536 2.91 -10.37 -47.99
CA ARG A 536 2.92 -9.08 -48.67
C ARG A 536 2.66 -7.92 -47.73
N THR A 537 1.75 -8.11 -46.77
CA THR A 537 1.45 -7.08 -45.77
C THR A 537 2.62 -6.92 -44.79
N ILE A 538 3.19 -8.03 -44.28
CA ILE A 538 4.34 -8.02 -43.40
C ILE A 538 5.52 -7.30 -44.07
N GLN A 539 5.78 -7.61 -45.37
CA GLN A 539 6.90 -7.00 -46.12
C GLN A 539 6.75 -5.47 -46.25
N LYS A 540 5.52 -4.94 -46.42
CA LYS A 540 5.27 -3.50 -46.43
C LYS A 540 5.69 -2.85 -45.10
N PHE A 541 5.33 -3.44 -43.95
CA PHE A 541 5.69 -2.93 -42.63
C PHE A 541 7.19 -3.12 -42.30
N GLU A 542 7.79 -4.23 -42.72
CA GLU A 542 9.22 -4.50 -42.51
C GLU A 542 10.09 -3.53 -43.37
N ASN A 543 9.64 -3.13 -44.54
CA ASN A 543 10.34 -2.14 -45.36
C ASN A 543 10.39 -0.76 -44.68
N LEU A 544 9.31 -0.38 -43.99
CA LEU A 544 9.24 0.90 -43.26
C LEU A 544 9.93 0.81 -41.87
N VAL A 545 9.75 -0.30 -41.18
CA VAL A 545 10.22 -0.55 -39.82
C VAL A 545 10.99 -1.87 -39.77
N PRO A 546 12.28 -1.86 -40.15
CA PRO A 546 13.12 -3.07 -40.11
C PRO A 546 13.18 -3.65 -38.68
N GLY A 547 12.83 -4.94 -38.54
CA GLY A 547 12.86 -5.63 -37.29
C GLY A 547 11.60 -5.45 -36.43
N ILE A 548 10.48 -5.00 -37.00
CA ILE A 548 9.17 -5.04 -36.35
C ILE A 548 8.82 -6.47 -35.97
N LYS A 549 8.29 -6.63 -34.75
CA LYS A 549 7.98 -7.97 -34.23
C LYS A 549 6.59 -8.41 -34.69
N ILE A 550 6.52 -9.49 -35.47
CA ILE A 550 5.26 -10.10 -35.88
C ILE A 550 4.78 -11.00 -34.74
N ILE A 551 3.56 -10.81 -34.26
CA ILE A 551 2.95 -11.59 -33.18
C ILE A 551 1.68 -12.30 -33.67
N GLY A 552 1.46 -13.54 -33.18
CA GLY A 552 0.22 -14.29 -33.42
C GLY A 552 -0.94 -13.80 -32.54
N LYS A 553 -2.14 -14.20 -32.90
CA LYS A 553 -3.37 -13.94 -32.13
C LYS A 553 -3.31 -14.52 -30.71
N ASP A 554 -2.63 -15.66 -30.54
CA ASP A 554 -2.36 -16.35 -29.28
C ASP A 554 -1.46 -15.58 -28.31
N SER A 555 -0.71 -14.62 -28.84
CA SER A 555 0.22 -13.78 -28.07
C SER A 555 -0.28 -12.34 -27.92
N LEU A 556 -1.45 -12.00 -28.47
CA LEU A 556 -1.97 -10.64 -28.46
C LEU A 556 -2.40 -10.19 -27.05
N ARG A 557 -1.70 -9.18 -26.53
CA ARG A 557 -2.01 -8.56 -25.23
C ARG A 557 -2.06 -7.05 -25.39
N LEU A 558 -3.04 -6.41 -24.74
CA LEU A 558 -3.12 -4.94 -24.64
C LEU A 558 -3.04 -4.52 -23.19
N LEU A 559 -2.16 -3.57 -22.88
CA LEU A 559 -1.89 -3.10 -21.52
C LEU A 559 -1.74 -4.28 -20.51
N GLY A 560 -1.11 -5.36 -21.01
CA GLY A 560 -0.80 -6.58 -20.27
C GLY A 560 -1.95 -7.56 -20.09
N SER A 561 -3.17 -7.25 -20.53
CA SER A 561 -4.32 -8.16 -20.55
C SER A 561 -4.40 -8.93 -21.87
N PRO A 562 -4.73 -10.23 -21.87
CA PRO A 562 -5.03 -10.95 -23.10
C PRO A 562 -6.30 -10.38 -23.74
N VAL A 563 -6.29 -10.29 -25.07
CA VAL A 563 -7.40 -9.70 -25.84
C VAL A 563 -8.32 -10.77 -26.42
N LEU A 564 -7.75 -11.82 -26.99
CA LEU A 564 -8.48 -12.90 -27.65
C LEU A 564 -8.50 -14.17 -26.79
N ASP A 565 -9.47 -15.04 -27.02
CA ASP A 565 -9.62 -16.29 -26.26
C ASP A 565 -8.42 -17.24 -26.46
N GLU A 566 -7.78 -17.20 -27.65
CA GLU A 566 -6.56 -17.95 -27.96
C GLU A 566 -5.35 -17.51 -27.12
N SER A 567 -5.33 -16.24 -26.70
CA SER A 567 -4.23 -15.71 -25.88
C SER A 567 -4.40 -15.97 -24.36
N VAL A 568 -5.55 -16.50 -23.93
CA VAL A 568 -5.85 -16.72 -22.52
C VAL A 568 -5.06 -17.89 -21.89
N PRO A 569 -4.93 -19.08 -22.52
CA PRO A 569 -4.24 -20.22 -21.91
C PRO A 569 -2.80 -19.91 -21.55
N SER A 570 -2.00 -19.44 -22.49
CA SER A 570 -0.59 -19.09 -22.28
C SER A 570 -0.40 -18.01 -21.20
N PHE A 571 -1.32 -17.04 -21.15
CA PHE A 571 -1.34 -16.00 -20.12
C PHE A 571 -1.63 -16.58 -18.71
N LEU A 572 -2.62 -17.45 -18.60
CA LEU A 572 -2.99 -18.05 -17.31
C LEU A 572 -1.91 -19.01 -16.79
N ASP A 573 -1.26 -19.80 -17.66
CA ASP A 573 -0.13 -20.66 -17.25
C ASP A 573 1.03 -19.82 -16.68
N GLU A 574 1.39 -18.70 -17.34
CA GLU A 574 2.38 -17.75 -16.80
C GLU A 574 1.99 -17.23 -15.40
N LYS A 575 0.71 -16.88 -15.18
CA LYS A 575 0.25 -16.37 -13.89
C LYS A 575 0.18 -17.44 -12.81
N ILE A 576 -0.17 -18.67 -13.16
CA ILE A 576 -0.15 -19.83 -12.26
C ILE A 576 1.26 -20.06 -11.72
N GLN A 577 2.27 -20.09 -12.60
CA GLN A 577 3.67 -20.22 -12.19
C GLN A 577 4.09 -19.08 -11.23
N ASN A 578 3.83 -17.83 -11.61
CA ASN A 578 4.15 -16.68 -10.77
C ASN A 578 3.48 -16.75 -9.38
N PHE A 579 2.24 -17.25 -9.30
CA PHE A 579 1.52 -17.38 -8.03
C PHE A 579 2.15 -18.45 -7.13
N SER A 580 2.57 -19.57 -7.69
CA SER A 580 3.28 -20.62 -6.94
C SER A 580 4.58 -20.09 -6.32
N GLU A 581 5.41 -19.41 -7.09
CA GLU A 581 6.68 -18.83 -6.61
C GLU A 581 6.47 -17.83 -5.46
N VAL A 582 5.43 -16.99 -5.57
CA VAL A 582 5.13 -15.99 -4.55
C VAL A 582 4.55 -16.64 -3.30
N SER A 583 3.77 -17.71 -3.43
CA SER A 583 3.27 -18.49 -2.30
C SER A 583 4.42 -19.02 -1.42
N ASP A 584 5.46 -19.58 -2.03
CA ASP A 584 6.65 -20.09 -1.31
C ASP A 584 7.38 -18.98 -0.54
N ARG A 585 7.43 -17.76 -1.10
CA ARG A 585 8.03 -16.61 -0.41
C ARG A 585 7.15 -16.16 0.76
N LEU A 586 5.82 -16.23 0.62
CA LEU A 586 4.86 -15.80 1.63
C LEU A 586 4.91 -16.67 2.89
N LEU A 587 5.17 -17.96 2.75
CA LEU A 587 5.28 -18.92 3.87
C LEU A 587 6.50 -18.69 4.78
N LYS A 588 7.46 -17.86 4.37
CA LYS A 588 8.69 -17.56 5.13
C LYS A 588 8.57 -16.37 6.10
N ILE A 589 7.40 -15.76 6.22
CA ILE A 589 7.13 -14.64 7.12
C ILE A 589 6.10 -15.01 8.21
N ASN A 590 5.94 -14.13 9.23
CA ASN A 590 4.95 -14.35 10.29
C ASN A 590 3.56 -14.64 9.72
N THR A 591 2.84 -15.62 10.28
CA THR A 591 1.52 -16.10 9.81
C THR A 591 0.48 -14.99 9.67
N HIS A 592 0.35 -14.08 10.65
CA HIS A 592 -0.60 -12.97 10.58
C HIS A 592 -0.23 -11.97 9.47
N VAL A 593 1.06 -11.71 9.29
CA VAL A 593 1.60 -10.87 8.20
C VAL A 593 1.37 -11.55 6.85
N ALA A 594 1.65 -12.84 6.73
CA ALA A 594 1.42 -13.64 5.52
C ALA A 594 -0.05 -13.62 5.11
N PHE A 595 -0.95 -13.87 6.04
CA PHE A 595 -2.40 -13.80 5.81
C PHE A 595 -2.85 -12.41 5.35
N PHE A 596 -2.36 -11.35 6.00
CA PHE A 596 -2.71 -9.98 5.63
C PHE A 596 -2.29 -9.66 4.19
N ILE A 597 -1.06 -10.03 3.81
CA ILE A 597 -0.55 -9.84 2.44
C ILE A 597 -1.31 -10.71 1.44
N LEU A 598 -1.61 -11.98 1.77
CA LEU A 598 -2.42 -12.88 0.96
C LEU A 598 -3.77 -12.23 0.61
N ARG A 599 -4.44 -11.68 1.60
CA ARG A 599 -5.78 -11.12 1.45
C ARG A 599 -5.80 -9.78 0.71
N PHE A 600 -4.87 -8.86 1.03
CA PHE A 600 -4.92 -7.47 0.57
C PHE A 600 -4.04 -7.17 -0.65
N CYS A 601 -3.04 -8.02 -0.94
CA CYS A 601 -2.02 -7.72 -1.94
C CYS A 601 -1.81 -8.81 -2.98
N LEU A 602 -2.22 -10.06 -2.72
CA LEU A 602 -1.92 -11.19 -3.59
C LEU A 602 -3.19 -11.79 -4.19
N PHE A 603 -3.05 -12.68 -5.16
CA PHE A 603 -4.11 -13.38 -5.89
C PHE A 603 -5.22 -12.45 -6.39
N VAL A 604 -6.43 -12.51 -5.83
CA VAL A 604 -7.56 -11.70 -6.30
C VAL A 604 -7.23 -10.21 -6.36
N PRO A 605 -6.69 -9.53 -5.33
CA PRO A 605 -6.33 -8.12 -5.43
C PRO A 605 -5.37 -7.79 -6.57
N LYS A 606 -4.36 -8.65 -6.82
CA LYS A 606 -3.39 -8.48 -7.90
C LYS A 606 -3.95 -8.85 -9.26
N PHE A 607 -4.89 -9.80 -9.32
CA PHE A 607 -5.46 -10.34 -10.55
C PHE A 607 -6.75 -9.62 -10.99
N THR A 608 -7.35 -8.79 -10.13
CA THR A 608 -8.63 -8.11 -10.37
C THR A 608 -8.66 -7.32 -11.69
N TYR A 609 -7.59 -6.62 -12.05
CA TYR A 609 -7.51 -5.89 -13.32
C TYR A 609 -7.77 -6.81 -14.52
N TYR A 610 -7.12 -7.96 -14.56
CA TYR A 610 -7.28 -8.93 -15.64
C TYR A 610 -8.69 -9.55 -15.65
N LEU A 611 -9.25 -9.86 -14.46
CA LEU A 611 -10.63 -10.34 -14.32
C LEU A 611 -11.65 -9.32 -14.84
N ARG A 612 -11.36 -8.04 -14.70
CA ARG A 612 -12.21 -6.95 -15.18
C ARG A 612 -12.10 -6.76 -16.69
N CYS A 613 -10.92 -7.02 -17.27
CA CYS A 613 -10.64 -6.83 -18.69
C CYS A 613 -11.03 -8.02 -19.56
N CYS A 614 -10.95 -9.25 -19.06
CA CYS A 614 -11.08 -10.47 -19.87
C CYS A 614 -12.15 -11.43 -19.31
N PRO A 615 -12.94 -12.10 -20.17
CA PRO A 615 -14.00 -13.02 -19.79
C PRO A 615 -13.45 -14.38 -19.28
N PHE A 616 -12.54 -14.35 -18.27
CA PHE A 616 -11.92 -15.56 -17.71
C PHE A 616 -12.90 -16.57 -17.11
N TRP A 617 -14.12 -16.15 -16.77
CA TRP A 617 -15.18 -17.04 -16.29
C TRP A 617 -15.53 -18.16 -17.25
N LYS A 618 -15.16 -18.04 -18.53
CA LYS A 618 -15.25 -19.10 -19.56
C LYS A 618 -14.19 -20.21 -19.34
N HIS A 619 -13.04 -19.91 -18.74
CA HIS A 619 -11.87 -20.80 -18.60
C HIS A 619 -11.82 -21.48 -17.22
N LYS A 620 -12.90 -22.20 -16.86
CA LYS A 620 -13.13 -22.77 -15.52
C LYS A 620 -11.96 -23.62 -15.00
N VAL A 621 -11.33 -24.43 -15.86
CA VAL A 621 -10.22 -25.34 -15.48
C VAL A 621 -9.02 -24.55 -14.95
N TYR A 622 -8.63 -23.48 -15.62
CA TYR A 622 -7.53 -22.62 -15.18
C TYR A 622 -7.84 -21.88 -13.88
N LEU A 623 -9.06 -21.35 -13.76
CA LEU A 623 -9.50 -20.66 -12.54
C LEU A 623 -9.51 -21.62 -11.34
N GLN A 624 -9.90 -22.90 -11.54
CA GLN A 624 -9.87 -23.90 -10.50
C GLN A 624 -8.42 -24.24 -10.08
N LYS A 625 -7.47 -24.33 -11.02
CA LYS A 625 -6.03 -24.49 -10.70
C LYS A 625 -5.53 -23.34 -9.83
N MET A 626 -5.90 -22.12 -10.19
CA MET A 626 -5.53 -20.93 -9.40
C MET A 626 -6.17 -20.92 -8.01
N ASP A 627 -7.44 -21.29 -7.90
CA ASP A 627 -8.14 -21.40 -6.61
C ASP A 627 -7.51 -22.48 -5.71
N ASN A 628 -7.03 -23.58 -6.28
CA ASN A 628 -6.29 -24.61 -5.54
C ASN A 628 -4.99 -24.06 -4.95
N ILE A 629 -4.20 -23.28 -5.71
CA ILE A 629 -2.99 -22.63 -5.20
C ILE A 629 -3.34 -21.70 -4.02
N VAL A 630 -4.43 -20.93 -4.12
CA VAL A 630 -4.89 -20.06 -3.02
C VAL A 630 -5.27 -20.89 -1.79
N ARG A 631 -6.02 -21.98 -1.97
CA ARG A 631 -6.42 -22.92 -0.90
C ARG A 631 -5.20 -23.55 -0.22
N ASP A 632 -4.26 -24.06 -1.01
CA ASP A 632 -3.05 -24.71 -0.51
C ASP A 632 -2.15 -23.72 0.25
N THR A 633 -2.00 -22.49 -0.28
CA THR A 633 -1.28 -21.42 0.40
C THR A 633 -1.94 -21.05 1.75
N LEU A 634 -3.27 -20.95 1.78
CA LEU A 634 -4.00 -20.66 3.02
C LEU A 634 -3.89 -21.83 4.01
N THR A 635 -4.01 -23.07 3.54
CA THR A 635 -3.81 -24.29 4.33
C THR A 635 -2.44 -24.28 5.00
N ALA A 636 -1.38 -23.97 4.25
CA ALA A 636 -0.03 -23.91 4.79
C ALA A 636 0.16 -22.76 5.80
N ILE A 637 -0.44 -21.58 5.56
CA ILE A 637 -0.42 -20.46 6.50
C ILE A 637 -1.10 -20.84 7.82
N LEU A 638 -2.28 -21.46 7.74
CA LEU A 638 -3.09 -21.83 8.91
C LEU A 638 -2.60 -23.11 9.58
N ASN A 639 -1.81 -23.92 8.89
CA ASN A 639 -1.36 -25.24 9.30
C ASN A 639 -2.53 -26.17 9.67
N THR A 640 -3.62 -26.12 8.91
CA THR A 640 -4.81 -26.96 9.09
C THR A 640 -5.41 -27.31 7.72
N PRO A 641 -5.81 -28.57 7.48
CA PRO A 641 -6.46 -28.92 6.24
C PRO A 641 -7.80 -28.20 6.10
N LEU A 642 -8.05 -27.67 4.92
CA LEU A 642 -9.33 -27.05 4.58
C LEU A 642 -10.11 -28.00 3.66
N ASP A 643 -11.18 -28.58 4.16
CA ASP A 643 -12.14 -29.30 3.33
C ASP A 643 -12.97 -28.34 2.45
N ASP A 644 -13.84 -28.84 1.60
CA ASP A 644 -14.60 -28.00 0.67
C ASP A 644 -15.56 -27.05 1.40
N ARG A 645 -16.07 -27.44 2.56
CA ARG A 645 -16.96 -26.65 3.39
C ARG A 645 -16.23 -25.47 4.07
N SER A 646 -15.12 -25.75 4.73
CA SER A 646 -14.26 -24.73 5.36
C SER A 646 -13.63 -23.81 4.32
N TRP A 647 -13.26 -24.33 3.15
CA TRP A 647 -12.78 -23.52 2.03
C TRP A 647 -13.89 -22.61 1.47
N ALA A 648 -15.12 -23.12 1.32
CA ALA A 648 -16.26 -22.29 0.92
C ALA A 648 -16.50 -21.14 1.93
N GLN A 649 -16.49 -21.45 3.24
CA GLN A 649 -16.60 -20.42 4.28
C GLN A 649 -15.42 -19.43 4.25
N ALA A 650 -14.16 -19.90 4.20
CA ALA A 650 -12.97 -19.05 4.17
C ALA A 650 -12.99 -18.05 3.00
N SER A 651 -13.59 -18.46 1.88
CA SER A 651 -13.70 -17.63 0.66
C SER A 651 -14.79 -16.56 0.71
N LEU A 652 -15.68 -16.59 1.68
CA LEU A 652 -16.69 -15.55 1.87
C LEU A 652 -16.08 -14.23 2.36
N PRO A 653 -16.73 -13.08 2.08
CA PRO A 653 -16.41 -11.81 2.74
C PRO A 653 -16.45 -11.95 4.27
N ILE A 654 -15.59 -11.20 4.96
CA ILE A 654 -15.53 -11.24 6.44
C ILE A 654 -16.90 -10.98 7.10
N ARG A 655 -17.67 -10.02 6.55
CA ARG A 655 -19.02 -9.69 7.03
C ARG A 655 -20.04 -10.82 6.88
N MET A 656 -19.71 -11.83 6.07
CA MET A 656 -20.53 -13.04 5.85
C MET A 656 -19.91 -14.28 6.53
N GLY A 657 -19.01 -14.09 7.49
CA GLY A 657 -18.41 -15.16 8.29
C GLY A 657 -17.14 -15.77 7.74
N GLY A 658 -16.67 -15.34 6.54
CA GLY A 658 -15.45 -15.83 5.94
C GLY A 658 -14.16 -15.18 6.44
N LEU A 659 -13.03 -15.57 5.86
CA LEU A 659 -11.72 -14.94 6.07
C LEU A 659 -11.45 -13.83 5.04
N GLY A 660 -12.29 -13.69 4.01
CA GLY A 660 -12.12 -12.74 2.93
C GLY A 660 -11.05 -13.12 1.92
N ILE A 661 -10.64 -14.39 1.86
CA ILE A 661 -9.73 -14.96 0.85
C ILE A 661 -10.57 -15.45 -0.33
N ARG A 662 -10.87 -14.53 -1.26
CA ARG A 662 -11.83 -14.79 -2.33
C ARG A 662 -11.32 -15.82 -3.34
N LYS A 663 -12.21 -16.68 -3.85
CA LYS A 663 -11.95 -17.55 -5.02
C LYS A 663 -11.88 -16.68 -6.28
N ILE A 664 -10.86 -16.90 -7.10
CA ILE A 664 -10.70 -16.20 -8.37
C ILE A 664 -11.87 -16.55 -9.30
N SER A 665 -12.29 -17.81 -9.31
CA SER A 665 -13.45 -18.30 -10.07
C SER A 665 -14.75 -17.57 -9.71
N SER A 666 -15.00 -17.35 -8.40
CA SER A 666 -16.23 -16.68 -7.94
C SER A 666 -16.27 -15.18 -8.28
N VAL A 667 -15.10 -14.52 -8.31
CA VAL A 667 -14.99 -13.08 -8.57
C VAL A 667 -14.93 -12.76 -10.07
N SER A 668 -14.56 -13.71 -10.92
CA SER A 668 -14.27 -13.48 -12.34
C SER A 668 -15.45 -12.88 -13.11
N LEU A 669 -16.64 -13.46 -13.00
CA LEU A 669 -17.85 -12.99 -13.67
C LEU A 669 -18.35 -11.62 -13.14
N PRO A 670 -18.51 -11.42 -11.80
CA PRO A 670 -18.82 -10.11 -11.23
C PRO A 670 -17.86 -8.99 -11.64
N ALA A 671 -16.56 -9.29 -11.68
CA ALA A 671 -15.54 -8.32 -12.06
C ALA A 671 -15.67 -7.89 -13.53
N PHE A 672 -15.83 -8.85 -14.44
CA PHE A 672 -16.01 -8.60 -15.87
C PHE A 672 -17.29 -7.79 -16.14
N LEU A 673 -18.44 -8.21 -15.61
CA LEU A 673 -19.73 -7.55 -15.82
C LEU A 673 -19.71 -6.10 -15.35
N SER A 674 -19.20 -5.87 -14.14
CA SER A 674 -19.11 -4.52 -13.59
C SER A 674 -18.18 -3.60 -14.40
N SER A 675 -17.06 -4.13 -14.91
CA SER A 675 -16.13 -3.39 -15.74
C SER A 675 -16.73 -3.05 -17.09
N ALA A 676 -17.33 -4.03 -17.75
CA ALA A 676 -17.99 -3.83 -19.04
C ALA A 676 -19.05 -2.72 -18.96
N HIS A 677 -19.91 -2.75 -17.94
CA HIS A 677 -20.90 -1.69 -17.74
C HIS A 677 -20.30 -0.33 -17.33
N ALA A 678 -19.22 -0.31 -16.57
CA ALA A 678 -18.55 0.93 -16.19
C ALA A 678 -17.86 1.61 -17.38
N CYS A 679 -17.42 0.84 -18.37
CA CYS A 679 -16.65 1.32 -19.52
C CYS A 679 -17.51 1.53 -20.77
N ASP A 680 -18.78 1.13 -20.80
CA ASP A 680 -19.62 1.09 -22.00
C ASP A 680 -19.61 2.41 -22.79
N ASN A 681 -19.83 3.54 -22.12
CA ASN A 681 -19.84 4.85 -22.77
C ASN A 681 -18.48 5.17 -23.43
N LEU A 682 -17.38 4.96 -22.70
CA LEU A 682 -16.04 5.25 -23.23
C LEU A 682 -15.67 4.28 -24.37
N VAL A 683 -16.09 3.02 -24.29
CA VAL A 683 -15.91 2.05 -25.40
C VAL A 683 -16.66 2.52 -26.66
N ARG A 684 -17.88 3.03 -26.51
CA ARG A 684 -18.66 3.61 -27.65
C ARG A 684 -17.98 4.85 -28.23
N GLU A 685 -17.44 5.72 -27.38
CA GLU A 685 -16.67 6.90 -27.83
C GLU A 685 -15.41 6.47 -28.62
N ILE A 686 -14.67 5.45 -28.15
CA ILE A 686 -13.45 4.94 -28.81
C ILE A 686 -13.78 4.34 -30.20
N LEU A 687 -14.88 3.58 -30.29
CA LEU A 687 -15.24 2.86 -31.53
C LEU A 687 -16.00 3.71 -32.53
N GLY A 688 -16.31 4.97 -32.20
CA GLY A 688 -17.20 5.81 -32.96
C GLY A 688 -18.62 5.22 -32.96
N GLN A 689 -19.64 6.05 -32.84
CA GLN A 689 -21.07 5.62 -32.82
C GLN A 689 -21.55 5.12 -34.18
N SER A 690 -20.89 4.11 -34.74
CA SER A 690 -21.36 3.48 -35.97
C SER A 690 -22.53 2.54 -35.65
N ASN A 691 -23.56 2.55 -36.51
CA ASN A 691 -24.77 1.71 -36.40
C ASN A 691 -24.48 0.19 -36.43
N CYS A 692 -23.23 -0.23 -36.61
CA CYS A 692 -22.77 -1.62 -36.66
C CYS A 692 -22.15 -2.11 -35.34
N PHE A 693 -22.08 -1.27 -34.30
CA PHE A 693 -21.48 -1.68 -33.02
C PHE A 693 -22.45 -2.49 -32.18
N SER A 694 -22.18 -3.78 -32.01
CA SER A 694 -23.03 -4.75 -31.28
C SER A 694 -22.88 -4.70 -29.75
N GLY A 695 -22.15 -3.71 -29.19
CA GLY A 695 -21.86 -3.59 -27.76
C GLY A 695 -20.56 -4.31 -27.35
N ILE A 696 -20.30 -4.38 -26.06
CA ILE A 696 -19.10 -5.03 -25.53
C ILE A 696 -19.21 -6.53 -25.72
N ALA A 697 -18.20 -7.12 -26.36
CA ALA A 697 -18.11 -8.57 -26.59
C ALA A 697 -18.26 -9.38 -25.28
N CYS A 698 -18.99 -10.49 -25.33
CA CYS A 698 -19.29 -11.39 -24.22
C CYS A 698 -20.15 -10.81 -23.08
N LEU A 699 -20.71 -9.60 -23.22
CA LEU A 699 -21.51 -8.99 -22.16
C LEU A 699 -22.85 -9.71 -21.97
N THR A 700 -23.56 -10.04 -23.06
CA THR A 700 -24.84 -10.78 -23.02
C THR A 700 -24.65 -12.17 -22.42
N GLU A 701 -23.67 -12.94 -22.94
CA GLU A 701 -23.32 -14.25 -22.40
C GLU A 701 -22.99 -14.22 -20.89
N GLY A 702 -22.27 -13.16 -20.45
CA GLY A 702 -21.97 -12.97 -19.04
C GLY A 702 -23.21 -12.71 -18.19
N LYS A 703 -24.17 -11.90 -18.68
CA LYS A 703 -25.46 -11.68 -17.99
C LYS A 703 -26.26 -12.96 -17.88
N ASP A 704 -26.33 -13.75 -18.94
CA ASP A 704 -27.04 -15.02 -18.96
C ASP A 704 -26.42 -16.01 -17.97
N ALA A 705 -25.08 -16.11 -17.96
CA ALA A 705 -24.35 -16.94 -16.98
C ALA A 705 -24.61 -16.50 -15.53
N TRP A 706 -24.69 -15.19 -15.26
CA TRP A 706 -25.00 -14.69 -13.92
C TRP A 706 -26.43 -14.99 -13.51
N THR A 707 -27.40 -14.80 -14.43
CA THR A 707 -28.81 -15.11 -14.17
C THR A 707 -29.02 -16.60 -13.90
N GLN A 708 -28.29 -17.46 -14.60
CA GLN A 708 -28.29 -18.90 -14.30
C GLN A 708 -27.71 -19.24 -12.92
N ALA A 709 -26.66 -18.51 -12.50
CA ALA A 709 -26.06 -18.71 -11.19
C ALA A 709 -26.90 -18.15 -10.03
N CYS A 710 -27.76 -17.14 -10.30
CA CYS A 710 -28.62 -16.47 -9.32
C CYS A 710 -30.06 -16.33 -9.84
N PRO A 711 -30.79 -17.44 -10.06
CA PRO A 711 -32.10 -17.39 -10.72
C PRO A 711 -33.19 -16.64 -9.93
N SER A 712 -33.05 -16.55 -8.61
CA SER A 712 -34.01 -15.85 -7.73
C SER A 712 -33.74 -14.34 -7.61
N ASN A 713 -32.65 -13.83 -8.18
CA ASN A 713 -32.24 -12.43 -8.05
C ASN A 713 -32.47 -11.64 -9.33
N SER A 714 -33.04 -10.43 -9.21
CA SER A 714 -33.05 -9.47 -10.31
C SER A 714 -31.63 -8.94 -10.60
N LEU A 715 -31.40 -8.43 -11.81
CA LEU A 715 -30.15 -7.77 -12.16
C LEU A 715 -29.86 -6.61 -11.20
N PRO A 716 -28.57 -6.31 -10.91
CA PRO A 716 -28.17 -5.21 -10.05
C PRO A 716 -28.71 -3.86 -10.49
N THR A 717 -29.11 -3.01 -9.56
CA THR A 717 -29.57 -1.64 -9.85
C THR A 717 -28.43 -0.73 -10.33
N ILE A 718 -27.21 -0.94 -9.85
CA ILE A 718 -25.99 -0.26 -10.27
C ILE A 718 -25.09 -1.27 -10.98
N LEU A 719 -25.26 -1.39 -12.30
CA LEU A 719 -24.55 -2.38 -13.11
C LEU A 719 -23.03 -2.22 -13.11
N SER A 720 -22.50 -1.01 -12.87
CA SER A 720 -21.06 -0.76 -12.70
C SER A 720 -20.49 -1.18 -11.33
N SER A 721 -21.36 -1.58 -10.38
CA SER A 721 -20.94 -1.99 -9.03
C SER A 721 -20.60 -3.47 -8.96
N GLN A 722 -19.33 -3.82 -8.91
CA GLN A 722 -18.87 -5.21 -8.73
C GLN A 722 -19.46 -5.87 -7.48
N ARG A 723 -19.66 -5.09 -6.40
CA ARG A 723 -20.25 -5.60 -5.16
C ARG A 723 -21.67 -6.11 -5.38
N GLN A 724 -22.51 -5.38 -6.15
CA GLN A 724 -23.89 -5.78 -6.38
C GLN A 724 -24.02 -7.05 -7.24
N TRP A 725 -23.05 -7.31 -8.13
CA TRP A 725 -22.95 -8.59 -8.86
C TRP A 725 -22.45 -9.73 -7.98
N ASP A 726 -21.54 -9.46 -7.06
CA ASP A 726 -20.86 -10.47 -6.24
C ASP A 726 -21.66 -10.88 -4.97
N GLU A 727 -22.40 -9.94 -4.36
CA GLU A 727 -23.08 -10.15 -3.08
C GLU A 727 -24.12 -11.27 -3.12
N PRO A 728 -25.00 -11.37 -4.15
CA PRO A 728 -25.96 -12.49 -4.24
C PRO A 728 -25.29 -13.86 -4.30
N LEU A 729 -24.18 -13.99 -5.05
CA LEU A 729 -23.41 -15.24 -5.13
C LEU A 729 -22.82 -15.64 -3.77
N CYS A 730 -22.36 -14.65 -2.98
CA CYS A 730 -21.84 -14.89 -1.63
C CYS A 730 -22.98 -15.29 -0.66
N GLU A 731 -24.16 -14.67 -0.78
CA GLU A 731 -25.34 -15.03 0.05
C GLU A 731 -25.78 -16.45 -0.20
N LEU A 732 -25.83 -16.93 -1.45
CA LEU A 732 -26.15 -18.32 -1.76
C LEU A 732 -25.20 -19.30 -1.05
N VAL A 733 -23.88 -19.02 -1.05
CA VAL A 733 -22.90 -19.85 -0.34
C VAL A 733 -23.13 -19.79 1.18
N ARG A 734 -23.39 -18.60 1.75
CA ARG A 734 -23.66 -18.41 3.18
C ARG A 734 -24.91 -19.17 3.62
N GLU A 735 -26.00 -19.07 2.87
CA GLU A 735 -27.26 -19.74 3.15
C GLU A 735 -27.09 -21.26 3.07
N ASN A 736 -26.38 -21.75 2.07
CA ASN A 736 -26.07 -23.17 1.98
C ASN A 736 -25.29 -23.68 3.20
N LEU A 737 -24.27 -22.94 3.67
CA LEU A 737 -23.51 -23.28 4.88
C LEU A 737 -24.40 -23.32 6.14
N LEU A 738 -25.34 -22.38 6.29
CA LEU A 738 -26.27 -22.33 7.42
C LEU A 738 -27.31 -23.43 7.37
N ASN A 739 -27.85 -23.75 6.17
CA ASN A 739 -28.91 -24.76 5.99
C ASN A 739 -28.35 -26.18 6.12
N THR A 740 -27.08 -26.37 5.81
CA THR A 740 -26.38 -27.68 5.92
C THR A 740 -25.55 -27.81 7.19
N ALA A 741 -25.73 -26.92 8.20
CA ALA A 741 -25.02 -27.01 9.48
C ALA A 741 -25.32 -28.36 10.17
N ALA A 742 -24.27 -29.10 10.56
CA ALA A 742 -24.38 -30.47 11.07
C ALA A 742 -25.11 -30.53 12.45
N ASN A 743 -25.00 -29.45 13.25
CA ASN A 743 -25.57 -29.36 14.57
C ASN A 743 -25.78 -27.91 15.03
N SER A 744 -26.42 -27.72 16.18
CA SER A 744 -26.66 -26.40 16.79
C SER A 744 -25.37 -25.62 17.10
N THR A 745 -24.27 -26.32 17.47
CA THR A 745 -22.98 -25.69 17.77
C THR A 745 -22.39 -25.07 16.51
N GLU A 746 -22.39 -25.78 15.40
CA GLU A 746 -21.91 -25.25 14.11
C GLU A 746 -22.79 -24.09 13.62
N ARG A 747 -24.12 -24.21 13.76
CA ARG A 747 -25.04 -23.13 13.41
C ARG A 747 -24.81 -21.87 14.25
N ALA A 748 -24.63 -22.01 15.57
CA ALA A 748 -24.31 -20.90 16.47
C ALA A 748 -22.97 -20.23 16.09
N ARG A 749 -21.94 -21.04 15.79
CA ARG A 749 -20.65 -20.55 15.31
C ARG A 749 -20.81 -19.73 14.01
N LEU A 750 -21.50 -20.28 13.01
CA LEU A 750 -21.70 -19.61 11.72
C LEU A 750 -22.46 -18.29 11.89
N LEU A 751 -23.51 -18.23 12.71
CA LEU A 751 -24.23 -16.99 12.99
C LEU A 751 -23.34 -15.96 13.71
N ALA A 752 -22.59 -16.39 14.71
CA ALA A 752 -21.73 -15.51 15.48
C ALA A 752 -20.61 -14.87 14.63
N VAL A 753 -20.01 -15.60 13.68
CA VAL A 753 -18.94 -15.09 12.84
C VAL A 753 -19.44 -14.20 11.68
N CYS A 754 -20.75 -14.12 11.44
CA CYS A 754 -21.35 -13.28 10.39
C CYS A 754 -21.62 -11.83 10.83
N VAL A 755 -21.44 -11.48 12.12
CA VAL A 755 -21.57 -10.08 12.56
C VAL A 755 -20.26 -9.31 12.32
N TRP A 756 -20.36 -7.99 12.15
CA TRP A 756 -19.21 -7.18 11.74
C TRP A 756 -18.06 -7.17 12.76
N GLU A 757 -18.37 -7.18 14.07
CA GLU A 757 -17.40 -7.17 15.17
C GLU A 757 -16.51 -8.41 15.19
N SER A 758 -17.09 -9.55 14.83
CA SER A 758 -16.40 -10.86 14.85
C SER A 758 -15.22 -10.95 13.89
N GLY A 759 -15.18 -10.08 12.88
CA GLY A 759 -14.15 -10.08 11.85
C GLY A 759 -13.15 -8.92 11.90
N LEU A 760 -13.24 -8.04 12.91
CA LEU A 760 -12.41 -6.82 12.96
C LEU A 760 -10.91 -7.10 13.14
N TRP A 761 -10.56 -8.16 13.86
CA TRP A 761 -9.17 -8.60 14.02
C TRP A 761 -8.49 -8.99 12.70
N LEU A 762 -9.24 -9.53 11.73
CA LEU A 762 -8.77 -9.83 10.38
C LEU A 762 -8.53 -8.59 9.51
N GLN A 763 -9.10 -7.44 9.91
CA GLN A 763 -8.98 -6.18 9.19
C GLN A 763 -7.88 -5.28 9.79
N ALA A 764 -7.41 -5.60 10.99
CA ALA A 764 -6.38 -4.85 11.68
C ALA A 764 -5.02 -5.03 10.97
N LEU A 765 -4.29 -3.92 10.81
CA LEU A 765 -2.91 -3.98 10.31
C LEU A 765 -2.05 -4.75 11.32
N PRO A 766 -1.36 -5.84 10.95
CA PRO A 766 -0.51 -6.58 11.88
C PRO A 766 0.76 -5.78 12.20
N SER A 767 0.74 -5.08 13.32
CA SER A 767 1.84 -4.22 13.76
C SER A 767 2.10 -4.38 15.25
N SER A 768 3.34 -4.71 15.60
CA SER A 768 3.80 -4.75 16.99
C SER A 768 3.80 -3.36 17.62
N ASN A 769 4.04 -2.30 16.83
CA ASN A 769 4.11 -0.91 17.28
C ASN A 769 2.80 -0.39 17.88
N ILE A 770 1.67 -0.89 17.38
CA ILE A 770 0.33 -0.51 17.86
C ILE A 770 -0.39 -1.67 18.56
N GLY A 771 0.30 -2.78 18.83
CA GLY A 771 -0.24 -3.91 19.58
C GLY A 771 -1.26 -4.78 18.84
N THR A 772 -1.34 -4.71 17.52
CA THR A 772 -2.31 -5.45 16.71
C THR A 772 -1.75 -6.72 16.04
N LEU A 773 -0.46 -6.98 16.16
CA LEU A 773 0.16 -8.21 15.67
C LEU A 773 -0.20 -9.38 16.59
N LEU A 774 -0.78 -10.44 16.06
CA LEU A 774 -0.89 -11.76 16.71
C LEU A 774 0.34 -12.60 16.37
N ASP A 775 0.83 -13.37 17.33
CA ASP A 775 1.80 -14.41 17.04
C ASP A 775 1.19 -15.51 16.17
N SER A 776 2.03 -16.36 15.55
CA SER A 776 1.57 -17.35 14.58
C SER A 776 0.58 -18.34 15.18
N THR A 777 0.82 -18.82 16.40
CA THR A 777 -0.07 -19.77 17.07
C THR A 777 -1.42 -19.15 17.41
N SER A 778 -1.42 -17.95 18.02
CA SER A 778 -2.67 -17.23 18.33
C SER A 778 -3.50 -16.92 17.08
N PHE A 779 -2.84 -16.57 15.97
CA PHE A 779 -3.53 -16.30 14.71
C PHE A 779 -4.18 -17.57 14.14
N ARG A 780 -3.45 -18.69 14.10
CA ARG A 780 -3.95 -19.98 13.62
C ARG A 780 -5.15 -20.45 14.44
N LEU A 781 -5.06 -20.45 15.76
CA LEU A 781 -6.15 -20.84 16.66
C LEU A 781 -7.40 -19.96 16.45
N ALA A 782 -7.24 -18.65 16.33
CA ALA A 782 -8.35 -17.73 16.04
C ALA A 782 -9.02 -18.02 14.70
N ALA A 783 -8.25 -18.35 13.67
CA ALA A 783 -8.76 -18.72 12.35
C ALA A 783 -9.48 -20.07 12.36
N CYS A 784 -8.93 -21.07 13.05
CA CYS A 784 -9.55 -22.38 13.22
C CYS A 784 -10.89 -22.28 13.96
N LEU A 785 -10.96 -21.55 15.06
CA LEU A 785 -12.23 -21.28 15.76
C LEU A 785 -13.27 -20.63 14.85
N ARG A 786 -12.85 -19.67 14.04
CA ARG A 786 -13.74 -18.98 13.10
C ARG A 786 -14.28 -19.91 12.03
N LEU A 787 -13.43 -20.78 11.48
CA LEU A 787 -13.79 -21.73 10.41
C LEU A 787 -14.44 -23.02 10.95
N GLY A 788 -14.27 -23.34 12.22
CA GLY A 788 -14.69 -24.63 12.81
C GLY A 788 -13.81 -25.79 12.29
N THR A 789 -12.52 -25.55 12.09
CA THR A 789 -11.56 -26.56 11.68
C THR A 789 -10.77 -27.08 12.88
N MET A 790 -10.21 -28.29 12.75
CA MET A 790 -9.40 -28.90 13.79
C MET A 790 -8.13 -28.07 14.06
N CYS A 791 -7.79 -27.88 15.31
CA CYS A 791 -6.60 -27.17 15.76
C CYS A 791 -5.77 -27.93 16.81
N PHE A 792 -6.34 -29.00 17.38
CA PHE A 792 -5.69 -29.81 18.40
C PHE A 792 -5.76 -31.30 18.09
N VAL A 793 -4.77 -32.03 18.57
CA VAL A 793 -4.85 -33.48 18.82
C VAL A 793 -5.70 -33.66 20.08
N PRO A 794 -6.66 -34.61 20.13
CA PRO A 794 -7.45 -34.88 21.34
C PRO A 794 -6.56 -35.11 22.55
N HIS A 795 -6.87 -34.44 23.68
CA HIS A 795 -6.07 -34.53 24.91
C HIS A 795 -6.92 -34.30 26.15
N ARG A 796 -6.36 -34.55 27.34
CA ARG A 796 -6.99 -34.21 28.62
C ARG A 796 -6.55 -32.84 29.11
N CYS A 797 -7.51 -31.99 29.39
CA CYS A 797 -7.29 -30.69 30.04
C CYS A 797 -6.77 -30.89 31.50
N ARG A 798 -6.03 -29.91 31.99
CA ARG A 798 -5.62 -29.85 33.43
C ARG A 798 -6.80 -29.88 34.42
N CYS A 799 -8.02 -29.64 33.99
CA CYS A 799 -9.22 -29.81 34.82
C CYS A 799 -9.74 -31.26 34.87
N GLY A 800 -9.21 -32.16 34.04
CA GLY A 800 -9.62 -33.56 33.92
C GLY A 800 -10.54 -33.84 32.72
N GLU A 801 -11.18 -32.81 32.14
CA GLU A 801 -12.10 -32.95 31.00
C GLU A 801 -11.38 -33.25 29.69
N HIS A 802 -12.07 -33.94 28.78
CA HIS A 802 -11.58 -34.23 27.45
C HIS A 802 -11.68 -33.00 26.54
N VAL A 803 -10.61 -32.71 25.81
CA VAL A 803 -10.56 -31.65 24.77
C VAL A 803 -10.64 -32.32 23.42
N ASP A 804 -11.65 -31.97 22.64
CA ASP A 804 -11.86 -32.39 21.27
C ASP A 804 -10.91 -31.66 20.29
N PRO A 805 -10.80 -32.10 19.03
CA PRO A 805 -9.97 -31.43 18.01
C PRO A 805 -10.32 -29.97 17.76
N LEU A 806 -11.54 -29.52 18.04
CA LEU A 806 -11.98 -28.13 17.87
C LEU A 806 -11.60 -27.23 19.06
N GLY A 807 -11.22 -27.83 20.20
CA GLY A 807 -10.76 -27.13 21.39
C GLY A 807 -11.80 -26.31 22.14
N HIS A 808 -13.11 -26.51 21.87
CA HIS A 808 -14.19 -25.68 22.42
C HIS A 808 -14.20 -25.64 23.97
N HIS A 809 -13.86 -26.76 24.63
CA HIS A 809 -13.74 -26.83 26.09
C HIS A 809 -12.85 -25.70 26.66
N GLY A 810 -11.75 -25.34 25.98
CA GLY A 810 -10.81 -24.32 26.44
C GLY A 810 -11.45 -22.93 26.62
N LEU A 811 -12.50 -22.58 25.88
CA LEU A 811 -13.18 -21.29 25.95
C LEU A 811 -13.98 -21.09 27.24
N SER A 812 -14.52 -22.16 27.83
CA SER A 812 -15.37 -22.19 29.02
C SER A 812 -14.67 -22.80 30.25
N CYS A 813 -13.52 -23.42 30.13
CA CYS A 813 -12.81 -24.09 31.21
C CYS A 813 -12.53 -23.16 32.38
N LEU A 814 -12.97 -23.58 33.59
CA LEU A 814 -12.83 -22.79 34.84
C LEU A 814 -11.37 -22.64 35.30
N ARG A 815 -10.48 -23.58 34.96
CA ARG A 815 -9.05 -23.55 35.28
C ARG A 815 -8.20 -22.82 34.23
N SER A 816 -8.82 -22.24 33.17
CA SER A 816 -8.10 -21.52 32.12
C SER A 816 -7.71 -20.11 32.60
N ALA A 817 -6.40 -19.86 32.73
CA ALA A 817 -5.84 -18.53 33.04
C ALA A 817 -6.15 -17.48 31.95
N GLY A 818 -6.37 -17.89 30.72
CA GLY A 818 -6.69 -17.00 29.60
C GLY A 818 -7.99 -16.19 29.81
N ARG A 819 -8.96 -16.69 30.56
CA ARG A 819 -10.20 -15.99 30.90
C ARG A 819 -9.95 -14.72 31.72
N PHE A 820 -9.09 -14.79 32.72
CA PHE A 820 -8.74 -13.64 33.56
C PHE A 820 -7.93 -12.60 32.76
N SER A 821 -6.96 -13.04 31.99
CA SER A 821 -6.16 -12.15 31.13
C SER A 821 -7.04 -11.42 30.11
N ARG A 822 -8.00 -12.12 29.49
CA ARG A 822 -8.94 -11.52 28.53
C ARG A 822 -9.81 -10.45 29.18
N HIS A 823 -10.39 -10.74 30.37
CA HIS A 823 -11.22 -9.81 31.11
C HIS A 823 -10.43 -8.55 31.53
N SER A 824 -9.27 -8.73 32.15
CA SER A 824 -8.41 -7.61 32.57
C SER A 824 -7.98 -6.73 31.38
N SER A 825 -7.57 -7.34 30.25
CA SER A 825 -7.15 -6.61 29.06
C SER A 825 -8.31 -5.83 28.43
N LEU A 826 -9.53 -6.38 28.43
CA LEU A 826 -10.71 -5.69 27.92
C LEU A 826 -11.03 -4.43 28.73
N ASN A 827 -11.00 -4.54 30.08
CA ASN A 827 -11.19 -3.41 30.98
C ASN A 827 -10.11 -2.33 30.82
N ASP A 828 -8.86 -2.72 30.63
CA ASP A 828 -7.76 -1.76 30.38
C ASP A 828 -7.92 -1.02 29.05
N ILE A 829 -8.43 -1.68 27.99
CA ILE A 829 -8.74 -1.02 26.72
C ILE A 829 -9.84 0.02 26.88
N ILE A 830 -10.93 -0.31 27.58
CA ILE A 830 -12.04 0.63 27.84
C ILE A 830 -11.52 1.85 28.63
N ARG A 831 -10.77 1.63 29.72
CA ARG A 831 -10.16 2.70 30.53
C ARG A 831 -9.24 3.60 29.69
N ARG A 832 -8.35 3.01 28.86
CA ARG A 832 -7.46 3.78 28.00
C ARG A 832 -8.22 4.58 26.94
N ALA A 833 -9.29 4.02 26.37
CA ALA A 833 -10.13 4.71 25.42
C ALA A 833 -10.84 5.92 26.05
N LEU A 834 -11.41 5.76 27.25
CA LEU A 834 -12.01 6.86 28.03
C LEU A 834 -10.97 7.95 28.33
N ASN A 835 -9.80 7.59 28.84
CA ASN A 835 -8.72 8.56 29.12
C ASN A 835 -8.25 9.29 27.84
N THR A 836 -8.19 8.61 26.68
CA THR A 836 -7.86 9.24 25.40
C THR A 836 -8.96 10.20 24.94
N ALA A 837 -10.21 9.90 25.30
CA ALA A 837 -11.37 10.76 25.06
C ALA A 837 -11.51 11.91 26.12
N ASN A 838 -10.45 12.17 26.91
CA ASN A 838 -10.41 13.16 28.00
C ASN A 838 -11.43 12.89 29.14
N VAL A 839 -11.83 11.63 29.31
CA VAL A 839 -12.68 11.18 30.41
C VAL A 839 -11.84 10.33 31.34
N SER A 840 -11.39 10.94 32.46
CA SER A 840 -10.59 10.23 33.47
C SER A 840 -11.37 9.06 34.08
N ALA A 841 -10.76 7.86 34.10
CA ALA A 841 -11.41 6.63 34.55
C ALA A 841 -10.44 5.75 35.36
N VAL A 842 -10.98 5.05 36.34
CA VAL A 842 -10.27 4.11 37.23
C VAL A 842 -10.84 2.71 37.09
N LEU A 843 -10.00 1.69 37.29
CA LEU A 843 -10.43 0.31 37.42
C LEU A 843 -10.68 -0.02 38.90
N GLU A 844 -11.60 -0.97 39.13
CA GLU A 844 -11.94 -1.49 40.44
C GLU A 844 -12.22 -0.40 41.49
N PRO A 845 -13.22 0.48 41.25
CA PRO A 845 -13.46 1.66 42.08
C PRO A 845 -13.74 1.30 43.54
N CYS A 846 -13.07 2.00 44.48
CA CYS A 846 -13.33 1.88 45.90
C CYS A 846 -14.71 2.42 46.27
N GLY A 847 -15.37 1.85 47.30
CA GLY A 847 -16.66 2.33 47.80
C GLY A 847 -17.89 1.80 47.04
N LEU A 848 -17.70 1.06 45.92
CA LEU A 848 -18.81 0.43 45.18
C LEU A 848 -18.91 -1.10 45.41
N SER A 849 -18.31 -1.61 46.47
CA SER A 849 -18.37 -3.03 46.83
C SER A 849 -19.76 -3.40 47.38
N ARG A 850 -20.31 -4.49 46.84
CA ARG A 850 -21.54 -5.08 47.35
C ARG A 850 -21.34 -5.85 48.64
N SER A 851 -22.42 -6.26 49.31
CA SER A 851 -22.38 -7.12 50.48
C SER A 851 -21.68 -8.49 50.23
N ASP A 852 -21.67 -8.96 48.94
CA ASP A 852 -21.00 -10.20 48.53
C ASP A 852 -19.53 -10.00 48.18
N GLY A 853 -18.93 -8.82 48.47
CA GLY A 853 -17.52 -8.48 48.20
C GLY A 853 -17.24 -8.19 46.72
N LYS A 854 -18.19 -8.31 45.81
CA LYS A 854 -18.03 -8.04 44.38
C LYS A 854 -18.19 -6.55 44.09
N ARG A 855 -17.39 -6.03 43.19
CA ARG A 855 -17.43 -4.63 42.74
C ARG A 855 -17.48 -4.54 41.22
N PRO A 856 -17.88 -3.41 40.62
CA PRO A 856 -17.81 -3.15 39.19
C PRO A 856 -16.34 -3.05 38.74
N ASP A 857 -16.10 -3.29 37.43
CA ASP A 857 -14.75 -3.31 36.86
C ASP A 857 -14.14 -1.92 36.68
N GLY A 858 -14.95 -0.90 36.49
CA GLY A 858 -14.44 0.46 36.38
C GLY A 858 -15.49 1.56 36.50
N MET A 859 -14.98 2.81 36.66
CA MET A 859 -15.80 4.03 36.83
C MET A 859 -15.08 5.25 36.23
N THR A 860 -15.86 6.19 35.68
CA THR A 860 -15.33 7.52 35.34
C THR A 860 -15.29 8.43 36.57
N LEU A 861 -14.22 9.23 36.67
CA LEU A 861 -14.04 10.18 37.79
C LEU A 861 -14.76 11.52 37.54
N ILE A 862 -15.26 11.71 36.32
CA ILE A 862 -16.04 12.90 35.94
C ILE A 862 -17.41 12.45 35.41
N PRO A 863 -18.44 13.32 35.45
CA PRO A 863 -19.75 13.00 34.90
C PRO A 863 -19.69 12.53 33.46
N TRP A 864 -20.39 11.44 33.13
CA TRP A 864 -20.50 10.88 31.80
C TRP A 864 -21.68 11.47 31.02
N LYS A 865 -22.88 11.35 31.57
CA LYS A 865 -24.12 11.89 31.03
C LYS A 865 -25.04 12.35 32.17
N MET A 866 -25.83 13.39 31.97
CA MET A 866 -26.84 13.90 32.94
C MET A 866 -26.25 14.10 34.35
N GLY A 867 -25.05 14.57 34.46
CA GLY A 867 -24.35 14.80 35.72
C GLY A 867 -23.92 13.55 36.49
N ARG A 868 -24.12 12.35 35.96
CA ARG A 868 -23.78 11.06 36.60
C ARG A 868 -22.52 10.42 36.03
N PRO A 869 -21.61 9.87 36.84
CA PRO A 869 -20.48 9.08 36.40
C PRO A 869 -20.93 7.76 35.75
N LEU A 870 -20.16 7.30 34.75
CA LEU A 870 -20.32 5.95 34.16
C LEU A 870 -19.66 4.93 35.08
N VAL A 871 -20.36 3.84 35.32
CA VAL A 871 -19.81 2.61 35.93
C VAL A 871 -20.02 1.48 34.94
N TRP A 872 -18.96 0.71 34.68
CA TRP A 872 -19.05 -0.43 33.76
C TRP A 872 -18.58 -1.74 34.43
N ASP A 873 -19.10 -2.85 33.90
CA ASP A 873 -18.67 -4.21 34.27
C ASP A 873 -18.61 -5.03 32.96
N ALA A 874 -17.41 -5.43 32.56
CA ALA A 874 -17.18 -6.19 31.34
C ALA A 874 -17.40 -7.70 31.56
N THR A 875 -17.86 -8.39 30.54
CA THR A 875 -17.98 -9.84 30.56
C THR A 875 -17.71 -10.41 29.16
N CYS A 876 -16.99 -11.52 29.12
CA CYS A 876 -16.81 -12.27 27.88
C CYS A 876 -17.35 -13.69 28.08
N VAL A 877 -18.48 -13.99 27.45
CA VAL A 877 -19.16 -15.27 27.57
C VAL A 877 -18.80 -16.17 26.39
N ASP A 878 -18.85 -17.47 26.62
CA ASP A 878 -18.61 -18.41 25.52
C ASP A 878 -19.88 -18.58 24.69
N THR A 879 -19.78 -18.26 23.38
CA THR A 879 -20.85 -18.39 22.38
C THR A 879 -21.41 -19.81 22.32
N LEU A 880 -20.55 -20.81 22.50
CA LEU A 880 -20.83 -22.23 22.29
C LEU A 880 -21.06 -23.00 23.58
N ALA A 881 -21.12 -22.33 24.74
CA ALA A 881 -21.38 -22.97 26.00
C ALA A 881 -22.77 -23.63 26.00
N PRO A 882 -22.91 -24.85 26.52
CA PRO A 882 -24.20 -25.58 26.55
C PRO A 882 -25.37 -24.75 27.11
N SER A 883 -25.11 -23.90 28.13
CA SER A 883 -26.12 -23.02 28.75
C SER A 883 -26.65 -21.91 27.84
N HIS A 884 -25.92 -21.56 26.78
CA HIS A 884 -26.28 -20.49 25.83
C HIS A 884 -26.60 -20.99 24.43
N LEU A 885 -26.29 -22.27 24.13
CA LEU A 885 -26.35 -22.83 22.80
C LEU A 885 -27.74 -22.76 22.15
N SER A 886 -28.79 -22.96 22.93
CA SER A 886 -30.19 -22.86 22.45
C SER A 886 -30.47 -21.46 21.87
N GLU A 887 -30.04 -20.38 22.57
CA GLU A 887 -30.28 -19.01 22.14
C GLU A 887 -29.30 -18.60 21.04
N SER A 888 -27.99 -18.96 21.19
CA SER A 888 -26.93 -18.62 20.23
C SER A 888 -27.14 -19.28 18.86
N SER A 889 -27.74 -20.48 18.78
CA SER A 889 -28.06 -21.14 17.52
C SER A 889 -29.25 -20.50 16.77
N GLY A 890 -30.04 -19.67 17.46
CA GLY A 890 -31.11 -18.87 16.86
C GLY A 890 -30.70 -17.45 16.47
N LYS A 891 -29.84 -16.82 17.29
CA LYS A 891 -29.48 -15.40 17.11
C LYS A 891 -28.04 -15.11 17.59
N ALA A 892 -27.24 -14.46 16.74
CA ALA A 892 -25.91 -13.96 17.13
C ALA A 892 -26.02 -12.89 18.24
N GLY A 893 -25.11 -12.92 19.21
CA GLY A 893 -25.10 -11.98 20.34
C GLY A 893 -26.10 -12.28 21.47
N ALA A 894 -26.82 -13.38 21.38
CA ALA A 894 -27.82 -13.75 22.41
C ALA A 894 -27.17 -14.04 23.76
N ALA A 895 -26.04 -14.75 23.78
CA ALA A 895 -25.28 -15.03 25.01
C ALA A 895 -24.75 -13.74 25.67
N ALA A 896 -24.25 -12.80 24.87
CA ALA A 896 -23.79 -11.49 25.38
C ALA A 896 -24.96 -10.68 25.96
N ALA A 897 -26.12 -10.62 25.28
CA ALA A 897 -27.30 -9.91 25.74
C ALA A 897 -27.83 -10.49 27.05
N SER A 898 -27.89 -11.82 27.18
CA SER A 898 -28.25 -12.52 28.41
C SER A 898 -27.31 -12.17 29.56
N ALA A 899 -26.01 -12.19 29.33
CA ALA A 899 -25.02 -11.82 30.33
C ALA A 899 -25.13 -10.33 30.77
N GLU A 900 -25.38 -9.40 29.84
CA GLU A 900 -25.64 -7.99 30.16
C GLU A 900 -26.85 -7.82 31.04
N SER A 901 -27.96 -8.55 30.77
CA SER A 901 -29.19 -8.54 31.56
C SER A 901 -28.94 -9.05 33.00
N LEU A 902 -28.11 -10.08 33.15
CA LEU A 902 -27.70 -10.59 34.47
C LEU A 902 -26.87 -9.55 35.22
N LYS A 903 -25.94 -8.83 34.53
CA LYS A 903 -25.14 -7.77 35.16
C LYS A 903 -25.99 -6.57 35.58
N ARG A 904 -26.99 -6.14 34.77
CA ARG A 904 -27.92 -5.07 35.12
C ARG A 904 -28.74 -5.44 36.40
N ARG A 905 -29.27 -6.66 36.45
CA ARG A 905 -29.93 -7.13 37.67
C ARG A 905 -28.99 -7.15 38.88
N LYS A 906 -27.77 -7.59 38.71
CA LYS A 906 -26.75 -7.66 39.77
C LYS A 906 -26.43 -6.27 40.35
N TYR A 907 -26.40 -5.22 39.55
CA TYR A 907 -25.98 -3.86 39.94
C TYR A 907 -27.14 -2.84 39.91
N SER A 908 -28.43 -3.30 40.04
CA SER A 908 -29.59 -2.41 40.01
C SER A 908 -29.59 -1.34 41.11
N SER A 909 -28.88 -1.58 42.23
CA SER A 909 -28.73 -0.58 43.32
C SER A 909 -27.90 0.66 42.91
N LEU A 910 -27.10 0.59 41.86
CA LEU A 910 -26.27 1.72 41.40
C LEU A 910 -27.03 2.75 40.56
N ASP A 911 -28.22 2.43 40.04
CA ASP A 911 -28.99 3.28 39.11
C ASP A 911 -29.40 4.66 39.68
N ARG A 912 -29.39 4.84 41.03
CA ARG A 912 -29.78 6.11 41.68
C ARG A 912 -28.72 7.20 41.55
N GLY A 913 -27.41 6.85 41.55
CA GLY A 913 -26.30 7.83 41.55
C GLY A 913 -25.37 7.70 40.39
N TYR A 914 -25.40 6.60 39.68
CA TYR A 914 -24.46 6.25 38.63
C TYR A 914 -25.19 5.86 37.36
N MET A 915 -24.49 5.90 36.22
CA MET A 915 -24.95 5.31 34.98
C MET A 915 -24.26 3.97 34.79
N PHE A 916 -24.97 2.87 35.06
CA PHE A 916 -24.40 1.53 34.94
C PHE A 916 -24.60 0.98 33.52
N GLU A 917 -23.46 0.65 32.84
CA GLU A 917 -23.45 0.02 31.52
C GLU A 917 -22.64 -1.26 31.52
N PRO A 918 -23.24 -2.44 31.42
CA PRO A 918 -22.51 -3.69 31.23
C PRO A 918 -21.91 -3.72 29.83
N PHE A 919 -20.70 -4.28 29.69
CA PHE A 919 -20.00 -4.45 28.42
C PHE A 919 -19.88 -5.95 28.11
N GLY A 920 -20.91 -6.51 27.49
CA GLY A 920 -21.00 -7.93 27.17
C GLY A 920 -20.44 -8.24 25.78
N VAL A 921 -19.48 -9.18 25.68
CA VAL A 921 -18.95 -9.70 24.42
C VAL A 921 -18.91 -11.22 24.43
N GLU A 922 -18.91 -11.83 23.25
CA GLU A 922 -18.79 -13.29 23.10
C GLU A 922 -17.41 -13.70 22.62
N THR A 923 -17.03 -14.96 22.93
CA THR A 923 -15.73 -15.53 22.48
C THR A 923 -15.55 -15.52 20.98
N LEU A 924 -16.61 -15.74 20.19
CA LEU A 924 -16.57 -15.67 18.73
C LEU A 924 -16.79 -14.27 18.15
N GLY A 925 -16.94 -13.25 19.02
CA GLY A 925 -16.87 -11.84 18.62
C GLY A 925 -18.13 -11.01 18.73
N PRO A 926 -19.37 -11.53 18.74
CA PRO A 926 -20.57 -10.70 18.89
C PRO A 926 -20.59 -9.89 20.18
N TRP A 927 -21.21 -8.72 20.12
CA TRP A 927 -21.39 -7.84 21.30
C TRP A 927 -22.84 -7.77 21.72
N GLY A 928 -23.07 -7.49 22.99
CA GLY A 928 -24.39 -7.20 23.52
C GLY A 928 -24.87 -5.79 23.20
N PRO A 929 -26.17 -5.50 23.32
CA PRO A 929 -26.76 -4.18 23.04
C PRO A 929 -26.12 -3.04 23.86
N SER A 930 -25.81 -3.27 25.13
CA SER A 930 -25.18 -2.28 26.01
C SER A 930 -23.73 -2.01 25.62
N ALA A 931 -22.99 -3.07 25.22
CA ALA A 931 -21.64 -2.92 24.72
C ALA A 931 -21.61 -2.07 23.44
N HIS A 932 -22.53 -2.27 22.50
CA HIS A 932 -22.70 -1.44 21.31
C HIS A 932 -22.98 0.02 21.67
N HIS A 933 -23.89 0.27 22.60
CA HIS A 933 -24.24 1.61 23.03
C HIS A 933 -23.04 2.33 23.66
N LEU A 934 -22.35 1.72 24.60
CA LEU A 934 -21.18 2.28 25.25
C LEU A 934 -20.02 2.49 24.28
N PHE A 935 -19.77 1.53 23.38
CA PHE A 935 -18.75 1.65 22.33
C PHE A 935 -19.02 2.84 21.40
N ASN A 936 -20.26 3.04 20.95
CA ASN A 936 -20.62 4.15 20.07
C ASN A 936 -20.40 5.50 20.76
N ASP A 937 -20.74 5.63 22.03
CA ASP A 937 -20.51 6.83 22.82
C ASP A 937 -19.01 7.13 23.01
N ILE A 938 -18.20 6.11 23.34
CA ILE A 938 -16.75 6.24 23.48
C ILE A 938 -16.14 6.60 22.11
N SER A 939 -16.56 5.94 21.04
CA SER A 939 -16.05 6.17 19.68
C SER A 939 -16.29 7.61 19.21
N ARG A 940 -17.50 8.16 19.44
CA ARG A 940 -17.82 9.54 19.11
C ARG A 940 -16.90 10.51 19.87
N ARG A 941 -16.74 10.33 21.18
CA ARG A 941 -15.84 11.16 22.01
C ARG A 941 -14.37 11.04 21.61
N LEU A 942 -13.93 9.84 21.18
CA LEU A 942 -12.60 9.63 20.65
C LEU A 942 -12.38 10.41 19.35
N VAL A 943 -13.36 10.40 18.43
CA VAL A 943 -13.28 11.20 17.18
C VAL A 943 -13.24 12.70 17.51
N GLU A 944 -14.10 13.18 18.41
CA GLU A 944 -14.14 14.58 18.87
C GLU A 944 -12.79 14.99 19.49
N SER A 945 -12.21 14.18 20.38
CA SER A 945 -10.97 14.50 21.10
C SER A 945 -9.71 14.35 20.26
N THR A 946 -9.69 13.42 19.29
CA THR A 946 -8.51 13.12 18.45
C THR A 946 -8.58 13.71 17.05
N GLY A 947 -9.78 14.05 16.57
CA GLY A 947 -10.07 14.45 15.18
C GLY A 947 -9.85 13.32 14.14
N ASP A 948 -9.47 12.11 14.57
CA ASP A 948 -9.32 10.96 13.66
C ASP A 948 -10.64 10.21 13.52
N GLN A 949 -11.26 10.29 12.34
CA GLN A 949 -12.52 9.59 12.01
C GLN A 949 -12.42 8.06 12.16
N ARG A 950 -11.21 7.51 12.22
CA ARG A 950 -10.95 6.06 12.36
C ARG A 950 -10.72 5.63 13.81
N ALA A 951 -10.75 6.56 14.77
CA ALA A 951 -10.44 6.25 16.18
C ALA A 951 -11.36 5.15 16.75
N GLY A 952 -12.66 5.19 16.42
CA GLY A 952 -13.61 4.15 16.80
C GLY A 952 -13.28 2.79 16.16
N THR A 953 -12.92 2.77 14.88
CA THR A 953 -12.52 1.53 14.19
C THR A 953 -11.27 0.90 14.83
N TYR A 954 -10.28 1.71 15.23
CA TYR A 954 -9.11 1.22 15.94
C TYR A 954 -9.46 0.64 17.32
N LEU A 955 -10.34 1.30 18.06
CA LEU A 955 -10.85 0.75 19.34
C LEU A 955 -11.52 -0.60 19.14
N ALA A 956 -12.41 -0.73 18.15
CA ALA A 956 -13.08 -1.98 17.84
C ALA A 956 -12.12 -3.11 17.42
N GLN A 957 -11.10 -2.78 16.62
CA GLN A 957 -10.03 -3.73 16.25
C GLN A 957 -9.22 -4.20 17.46
N HIS A 958 -8.89 -3.30 18.39
CA HIS A 958 -8.18 -3.66 19.63
C HIS A 958 -9.00 -4.57 20.52
N ILE A 959 -10.31 -4.30 20.70
CA ILE A 959 -11.22 -5.17 21.43
C ILE A 959 -11.26 -6.56 20.80
N SER A 960 -11.46 -6.63 19.48
CA SER A 960 -11.53 -7.88 18.73
C SER A 960 -10.22 -8.70 18.81
N ILE A 961 -9.05 -8.07 18.66
CA ILE A 961 -7.73 -8.72 18.83
C ILE A 961 -7.54 -9.25 20.25
N THR A 962 -7.98 -8.48 21.26
CA THR A 962 -7.85 -8.89 22.67
C THR A 962 -8.70 -10.11 22.96
N ILE A 963 -9.90 -10.20 22.40
CA ILE A 963 -10.76 -11.41 22.50
C ILE A 963 -10.00 -12.61 21.90
N GLN A 964 -9.40 -12.48 20.69
CA GLN A 964 -8.71 -13.59 20.05
C GLN A 964 -7.43 -14.02 20.81
N ARG A 965 -6.65 -13.07 21.36
CA ARG A 965 -5.51 -13.39 22.23
C ARG A 965 -5.94 -14.16 23.47
N GLY A 966 -7.02 -13.70 24.11
CA GLY A 966 -7.58 -14.37 25.29
C GLY A 966 -8.12 -15.76 24.97
N ASN A 967 -8.76 -15.92 23.80
CA ASN A 967 -9.20 -17.24 23.33
C ASN A 967 -8.00 -18.17 23.11
N ALA A 968 -6.99 -17.73 22.38
CA ALA A 968 -5.78 -18.53 22.14
C ALA A 968 -5.09 -18.91 23.47
N ALA A 969 -4.95 -17.96 24.42
CA ALA A 969 -4.42 -18.25 25.76
C ALA A 969 -5.28 -19.25 26.53
N SER A 970 -6.61 -19.18 26.37
CA SER A 970 -7.53 -20.13 27.02
C SER A 970 -7.38 -21.53 26.44
N LEU A 971 -7.28 -21.66 25.12
CA LEU A 971 -7.08 -22.92 24.43
C LEU A 971 -5.70 -23.55 24.77
N LEU A 972 -4.63 -22.77 24.68
CA LEU A 972 -3.27 -23.22 25.04
C LEU A 972 -3.17 -23.61 26.52
N GLY A 973 -3.97 -22.99 27.40
CA GLY A 973 -4.05 -23.33 28.82
C GLY A 973 -4.63 -24.73 29.11
N THR A 974 -5.23 -25.42 28.12
CA THR A 974 -5.71 -26.80 28.27
C THR A 974 -4.62 -27.84 28.12
N LEU A 975 -3.49 -27.44 27.48
CA LEU A 975 -2.38 -28.36 27.20
C LEU A 975 -1.69 -28.88 28.48
N PRO A 976 -1.21 -30.13 28.49
CA PRO A 976 -0.41 -30.68 29.60
C PRO A 976 0.82 -29.83 29.85
N GLY A 977 1.30 -29.81 31.12
CA GLY A 977 2.33 -28.87 31.56
C GLY A 977 3.77 -29.12 31.19
N ASP A 978 4.07 -30.16 30.40
CA ASP A 978 5.43 -30.57 30.07
C ASP A 978 5.82 -30.15 28.63
N SER A 979 7.12 -30.28 28.32
CA SER A 979 7.86 -29.82 27.16
C SER A 979 7.31 -30.19 25.78
N ASP A 980 6.21 -30.91 25.70
CA ASP A 980 5.62 -31.48 24.48
C ASP A 980 4.44 -30.66 23.89
N ALA A 981 4.23 -29.42 24.38
CA ALA A 981 3.14 -28.54 23.90
C ALA A 981 3.05 -28.42 22.36
N PRO A 982 4.17 -28.42 21.56
CA PRO A 982 4.09 -28.44 20.10
C PRO A 982 3.43 -29.68 19.51
N THR A 983 3.48 -30.81 20.20
CA THR A 983 2.97 -32.12 19.72
C THR A 983 1.43 -32.18 19.67
N TYR A 984 0.75 -31.30 20.41
CA TYR A 984 -0.73 -31.27 20.50
C TYR A 984 -1.38 -30.21 19.60
N LEU A 985 -0.58 -29.42 18.90
CA LEU A 985 -1.08 -28.46 17.89
C LEU A 985 -0.99 -29.09 16.49
N LEU A 986 -2.11 -29.11 15.78
CA LEU A 986 -2.15 -29.58 14.39
C LEU A 986 -1.56 -28.52 13.46
#